data_a3cede99a2c9a31b1cf5722951541beb
#
_entry.id   a3cede99a2c9a31b1cf5722951541beb
#
_cell.length_a   1.000
_cell.length_b   1.000
_cell.length_c   1.000
_cell.angle_alpha   90.00
_cell.angle_beta   90.00
_cell.angle_gamma   90.00
#
_symmetry.space_group_name_H-M   'P 1'
#
loop_
_entity.id
_entity.type
_entity.pdbx_description
1 polymer ?
#
loop_
_entity_poly.entity_id
_entity_poly.type
_entity_poly.pdbx_seq_one_letter_code
_entity_poly.pdbx_strand_id
1 'polypeptide(L)'
;AEDADRVIVAMGSICDVTEEVIDYLNAHGQKVGLVKVRLYRPWRADKLLAAIPATCKSIAVLDRTKEPGAQGEPLYMDVVTSLAAAGRNDIKVIGGRYGLASKDTPPASVFAVYKELAKANPKAHFTIGIVDDVTKLSLRETAAPDTSPKGTVSCMFWGLGGDGTVGANKNSIKIIGDHTNKYVQAYFQYDSKKTGGVTISHLRFGDKPIKSPYYINKADFVACHNPSYIIKGFKMVDDVKPGGVFMINCQWDFDELNHHLKADAKRYIAKNNIQLYTINAIDLAIEIGMGKRNNTILQSAFFSLAKVMPEEQAIQYMKDAATHSYLKKGQDIVDMNHKAIDLGATAYKKIDVPADWANAVDEDKAEVLKGKPELVKQVKDILDPIDRMDGDSLPVSAFMPHVDGQWELGAAAYEKRGVAVSVPTWDETKCIQCNNCAYVCPHATIRPFALTEEEAKNAPAAAKIVDIKAGKGKGVYKYTMAISPLDCMGCGVCIGQCPVGALTMVPQEGELKQQEVFDYCLDEVAPKADMQDTTVKGSQFMQPMLEFSGSCAGCAETSYARLVTQLFGDRMYISNATGCSSIWGGPGATSPYCTDKNGHGPAWCNSLFEDNAEHGFGMFIGQEKIREDLADKTRELIAVEWARPELKEAAQKWLDTFTDGKANAEATKVYVAALMASIATVDELAAVPQFAEHAAELKAKGEKFCDCAACKLVAEILDKKEYLAKKSQWIFGGDGWAYDLSLIHISEPTRHS
;
A
#
# COMPACT_ATOMS: atom_id res chain seq x y z
N ALA A 1 36.15 19.64 -8.19
CA ALA A 1 37.36 20.43 -8.33
C ALA A 1 38.59 19.53 -8.15
N GLU A 2 39.67 19.75 -8.91
CA GLU A 2 40.92 18.99 -8.76
C GLU A 2 41.61 19.28 -7.42
N ASP A 3 41.29 20.42 -6.81
CA ASP A 3 41.76 20.85 -5.49
C ASP A 3 40.65 20.70 -4.39
N ALA A 4 39.76 19.72 -4.55
CA ALA A 4 38.68 19.48 -3.59
C ALA A 4 39.23 19.12 -2.21
N ASP A 5 38.68 19.78 -1.18
CA ASP A 5 38.99 19.53 0.23
C ASP A 5 37.99 18.58 0.90
N ARG A 6 36.80 18.41 0.31
CA ARG A 6 35.72 17.50 0.73
C ARG A 6 35.30 16.67 -0.46
N VAL A 7 35.30 15.35 -0.29
CA VAL A 7 35.00 14.40 -1.36
C VAL A 7 33.90 13.42 -0.93
N ILE A 8 32.99 13.15 -1.81
CA ILE A 8 32.06 12.00 -1.69
C ILE A 8 32.69 10.85 -2.50
N VAL A 9 32.69 9.64 -1.95
CA VAL A 9 32.99 8.40 -2.66
C VAL A 9 31.67 7.60 -2.73
N ALA A 10 31.25 7.28 -3.93
CA ALA A 10 29.97 6.60 -4.14
C ALA A 10 29.95 5.79 -5.45
N MET A 11 28.95 4.92 -5.58
CA MET A 11 28.65 4.20 -6.82
C MET A 11 27.14 4.22 -7.09
N GLY A 12 26.79 4.04 -8.37
CA GLY A 12 25.38 3.96 -8.80
C GLY A 12 24.71 5.32 -8.98
N SER A 13 23.40 5.34 -8.80
CA SER A 13 22.51 6.46 -9.17
C SER A 13 22.80 7.77 -8.44
N ILE A 14 23.29 7.73 -7.22
CA ILE A 14 23.62 8.94 -6.45
C ILE A 14 24.75 9.76 -7.08
N CYS A 15 25.55 9.16 -7.96
CA CYS A 15 26.70 9.86 -8.58
C CYS A 15 26.25 11.03 -9.46
N ASP A 16 25.17 10.90 -10.22
CA ASP A 16 24.73 11.93 -11.16
C ASP A 16 24.12 13.13 -10.44
N VAL A 17 23.28 12.91 -9.42
CA VAL A 17 22.79 14.01 -8.57
C VAL A 17 23.91 14.69 -7.80
N THR A 18 24.94 13.93 -7.39
CA THR A 18 26.12 14.48 -6.73
C THR A 18 26.92 15.37 -7.67
N GLU A 19 27.07 15.00 -8.94
CA GLU A 19 27.72 15.88 -9.95
C GLU A 19 26.98 17.20 -10.15
N GLU A 20 25.65 17.13 -10.24
CA GLU A 20 24.79 18.31 -10.38
C GLU A 20 24.96 19.27 -9.19
N VAL A 21 24.99 18.74 -7.97
CA VAL A 21 25.24 19.53 -6.75
C VAL A 21 26.67 20.08 -6.71
N ILE A 22 27.69 19.33 -7.15
CA ILE A 22 29.06 19.75 -7.23
C ILE A 22 29.23 20.93 -8.21
N ASP A 23 28.60 20.82 -9.37
CA ASP A 23 28.63 21.90 -10.37
C ASP A 23 28.07 23.20 -9.76
N TYR A 24 26.97 23.10 -9.03
CA TYR A 24 26.40 24.23 -8.31
C TYR A 24 27.32 24.77 -7.21
N LEU A 25 27.81 23.91 -6.31
CA LEU A 25 28.65 24.32 -5.18
C LEU A 25 29.99 24.94 -5.61
N ASN A 26 30.65 24.35 -6.62
CA ASN A 26 31.89 24.84 -7.14
C ASN A 26 31.72 26.18 -7.87
N ALA A 27 30.60 26.38 -8.58
CA ALA A 27 30.25 27.68 -9.17
C ALA A 27 30.04 28.78 -8.10
N HIS A 28 29.73 28.37 -6.85
CA HIS A 28 29.59 29.28 -5.70
C HIS A 28 30.80 29.28 -4.77
N GLY A 29 31.98 28.95 -5.29
CA GLY A 29 33.25 29.08 -4.58
C GLY A 29 33.59 27.97 -3.58
N GLN A 30 32.84 26.86 -3.58
CA GLN A 30 33.22 25.68 -2.79
C GLN A 30 34.29 24.85 -3.51
N LYS A 31 34.98 24.00 -2.75
CA LYS A 31 35.95 23.04 -3.28
C LYS A 31 35.58 21.63 -2.95
N VAL A 32 34.59 21.11 -3.69
CA VAL A 32 34.02 19.78 -3.44
C VAL A 32 34.23 18.87 -4.64
N GLY A 33 34.28 17.55 -4.39
CA GLY A 33 34.54 16.56 -5.42
C GLY A 33 33.80 15.24 -5.16
N LEU A 34 33.81 14.40 -6.20
CA LEU A 34 33.21 13.05 -6.20
C LEU A 34 34.21 12.06 -6.80
N VAL A 35 34.39 10.93 -6.15
CA VAL A 35 35.01 9.73 -6.73
C VAL A 35 33.91 8.73 -7.06
N LYS A 36 33.71 8.47 -8.35
CA LYS A 36 32.72 7.48 -8.83
C LYS A 36 33.38 6.10 -8.89
N VAL A 37 32.94 5.16 -8.05
CA VAL A 37 33.38 3.77 -8.13
C VAL A 37 32.56 3.07 -9.21
N ARG A 38 33.22 2.68 -10.31
CA ARG A 38 32.58 1.95 -11.43
C ARG A 38 32.87 0.47 -11.40
N LEU A 39 34.09 0.08 -10.96
CA LEU A 39 34.50 -1.30 -10.77
C LEU A 39 34.66 -1.56 -9.26
N TYR A 40 33.69 -2.19 -8.67
CA TYR A 40 33.71 -2.47 -7.23
C TYR A 40 34.53 -3.72 -6.89
N ARG A 41 34.47 -4.76 -7.71
CA ARG A 41 35.27 -5.99 -7.56
C ARG A 41 35.92 -6.38 -8.90
N PRO A 42 37.20 -6.74 -8.93
CA PRO A 42 38.17 -6.70 -7.81
C PRO A 42 38.45 -5.27 -7.37
N TRP A 43 38.58 -5.05 -6.06
CA TRP A 43 38.86 -3.73 -5.49
C TRP A 43 40.28 -3.26 -5.87
N ARG A 44 40.43 -2.00 -6.31
CA ARG A 44 41.66 -1.39 -6.75
C ARG A 44 41.98 -0.17 -5.88
N ALA A 45 42.62 -0.40 -4.71
CA ALA A 45 43.02 0.64 -3.76
C ALA A 45 43.93 1.68 -4.41
N ASP A 46 44.85 1.28 -5.32
CA ASP A 46 45.75 2.17 -6.06
C ASP A 46 44.96 3.18 -6.92
N LYS A 47 43.83 2.77 -7.52
CA LYS A 47 43.01 3.67 -8.34
C LYS A 47 42.20 4.63 -7.47
N LEU A 48 41.68 4.14 -6.33
CA LEU A 48 41.02 5.02 -5.35
C LEU A 48 41.99 6.12 -4.88
N LEU A 49 43.17 5.74 -4.42
CA LEU A 49 44.18 6.67 -3.89
C LEU A 49 44.62 7.70 -4.93
N ALA A 50 44.81 7.27 -6.18
CA ALA A 50 45.13 8.17 -7.29
C ALA A 50 44.03 9.16 -7.65
N ALA A 51 42.76 8.81 -7.37
CA ALA A 51 41.61 9.67 -7.66
C ALA A 51 41.30 10.69 -6.55
N ILE A 52 41.81 10.48 -5.32
CA ILE A 52 41.62 11.41 -4.20
C ILE A 52 42.59 12.59 -4.33
N PRO A 53 42.12 13.86 -4.38
CA PRO A 53 42.95 15.03 -4.42
C PRO A 53 43.90 15.10 -3.21
N ALA A 54 45.13 15.60 -3.44
CA ALA A 54 46.12 15.84 -2.37
C ALA A 54 45.62 16.83 -1.30
N THR A 55 44.71 17.71 -1.69
CA THR A 55 44.06 18.72 -0.83
C THR A 55 42.89 18.15 0.00
N CYS A 56 42.50 16.91 -0.22
CA CYS A 56 41.37 16.30 0.44
C CYS A 56 41.60 16.13 1.94
N LYS A 57 40.70 16.67 2.77
CA LYS A 57 40.71 16.61 4.24
C LYS A 57 39.64 15.68 4.82
N SER A 58 38.54 15.53 4.09
CA SER A 58 37.43 14.71 4.55
C SER A 58 36.70 14.02 3.42
N ILE A 59 36.25 12.78 3.70
CA ILE A 59 35.54 11.91 2.76
C ILE A 59 34.25 11.43 3.41
N ALA A 60 33.13 11.52 2.69
CA ALA A 60 31.93 10.78 2.98
C ALA A 60 31.80 9.62 1.99
N VAL A 61 31.69 8.42 2.49
CA VAL A 61 31.43 7.24 1.66
C VAL A 61 29.95 6.92 1.75
N LEU A 62 29.28 6.80 0.58
CA LEU A 62 27.84 6.56 0.52
C LEU A 62 27.54 5.17 -0.03
N ASP A 63 26.87 4.38 0.79
CA ASP A 63 26.38 3.03 0.47
C ASP A 63 24.86 2.99 0.41
N ARG A 64 24.29 2.27 -0.60
CA ARG A 64 22.86 2.03 -0.70
C ARG A 64 22.46 0.73 0.01
N THR A 65 22.98 0.53 1.16
CA THR A 65 22.71 -0.65 2.01
C THR A 65 22.84 -0.30 3.48
N LYS A 66 22.37 -1.18 4.33
CA LYS A 66 22.62 -1.21 5.78
C LYS A 66 23.13 -2.60 6.12
N GLU A 67 24.30 -2.66 6.77
CA GLU A 67 24.92 -3.91 7.21
C GLU A 67 24.76 -4.08 8.74
N PRO A 68 23.70 -4.75 9.20
CA PRO A 68 23.51 -5.01 10.64
C PRO A 68 24.65 -5.86 11.22
N GLY A 69 25.22 -5.41 12.34
CA GLY A 69 26.31 -6.13 13.01
C GLY A 69 27.71 -5.88 12.45
N ALA A 70 27.87 -5.13 11.35
CA ALA A 70 29.16 -4.71 10.83
C ALA A 70 29.58 -3.35 11.40
N GLN A 71 30.90 -3.05 11.34
CA GLN A 71 31.45 -1.75 11.76
C GLN A 71 31.13 -0.62 10.77
N GLY A 72 30.64 -0.94 9.58
CA GLY A 72 30.22 -0.03 8.54
C GLY A 72 29.79 -0.77 7.29
N GLU A 73 29.28 -0.03 6.33
CA GLU A 73 28.82 -0.55 5.05
C GLU A 73 30.00 -0.94 4.14
N PRO A 74 29.78 -1.81 3.13
CA PRO A 74 30.87 -2.44 2.36
C PRO A 74 31.84 -1.46 1.68
N LEU A 75 31.33 -0.43 0.98
CA LEU A 75 32.20 0.55 0.31
C LEU A 75 32.97 1.38 1.33
N TYR A 76 32.30 1.78 2.43
CA TYR A 76 32.94 2.50 3.53
C TYR A 76 34.14 1.73 4.08
N MET A 77 33.96 0.42 4.35
CA MET A 77 35.02 -0.43 4.88
C MET A 77 36.22 -0.54 3.92
N ASP A 78 35.97 -0.71 2.63
CA ASP A 78 37.03 -0.78 1.61
C ASP A 78 37.82 0.54 1.50
N VAL A 79 37.12 1.68 1.56
CA VAL A 79 37.77 3.01 1.51
C VAL A 79 38.64 3.25 2.75
N VAL A 80 38.09 3.00 3.96
CA VAL A 80 38.82 3.16 5.23
C VAL A 80 40.07 2.26 5.26
N THR A 81 39.90 0.97 4.88
CA THR A 81 41.01 0.02 4.84
C THR A 81 42.09 0.45 3.85
N SER A 82 41.71 0.95 2.67
CA SER A 82 42.65 1.41 1.63
C SER A 82 43.47 2.65 2.09
N LEU A 83 42.81 3.60 2.75
CA LEU A 83 43.47 4.81 3.28
C LEU A 83 44.40 4.46 4.43
N ALA A 84 43.96 3.60 5.36
CA ALA A 84 44.78 3.13 6.47
C ALA A 84 46.07 2.41 5.98
N ALA A 85 45.90 1.47 5.03
CA ALA A 85 47.00 0.74 4.42
C ALA A 85 48.02 1.67 3.68
N ALA A 86 47.54 2.78 3.14
CA ALA A 86 48.38 3.81 2.47
C ALA A 86 48.92 4.86 3.44
N GLY A 87 48.65 4.75 4.74
CA GLY A 87 49.09 5.73 5.75
C GLY A 87 48.39 7.09 5.67
N ARG A 88 47.26 7.20 4.95
CA ARG A 88 46.46 8.43 4.81
C ARG A 88 45.52 8.65 5.98
N ASN A 89 46.05 8.66 7.21
CA ASN A 89 45.31 8.91 8.45
C ASN A 89 44.99 10.40 8.67
N ASP A 90 45.48 11.26 7.81
CA ASP A 90 45.19 12.70 7.75
C ASP A 90 43.80 13.01 7.22
N ILE A 91 43.16 12.07 6.55
CA ILE A 91 41.82 12.23 5.98
C ILE A 91 40.75 11.68 6.94
N LYS A 92 39.82 12.53 7.32
CA LYS A 92 38.64 12.10 8.09
C LYS A 92 37.60 11.41 7.21
N VAL A 93 37.27 10.18 7.52
CA VAL A 93 36.26 9.40 6.76
C VAL A 93 34.98 9.19 7.58
N ILE A 94 33.83 9.47 6.97
CA ILE A 94 32.50 9.21 7.54
C ILE A 94 31.67 8.34 6.59
N GLY A 95 30.82 7.46 7.15
CA GLY A 95 29.96 6.55 6.39
C GLY A 95 28.53 7.04 6.32
N GLY A 96 27.94 7.04 5.14
CA GLY A 96 26.55 7.45 4.91
C GLY A 96 25.73 6.38 4.21
N ARG A 97 24.48 6.21 4.64
CA ARG A 97 23.48 5.34 4.01
C ARG A 97 22.49 6.19 3.22
N TYR A 98 22.15 5.75 2.02
CA TYR A 98 21.16 6.41 1.17
C TYR A 98 20.23 5.40 0.48
N GLY A 99 19.09 5.87 -0.02
CA GLY A 99 18.19 5.07 -0.85
C GLY A 99 17.59 3.86 -0.16
N LEU A 100 17.63 3.78 1.19
CA LEU A 100 16.98 2.74 1.96
C LEU A 100 15.47 2.80 1.75
N ALA A 101 14.81 1.65 1.71
CA ALA A 101 13.39 1.52 1.42
C ALA A 101 12.97 2.23 0.10
N SER A 102 13.86 2.22 -0.90
CA SER A 102 13.67 2.89 -2.19
C SER A 102 13.43 4.40 -2.11
N LYS A 103 13.86 5.05 -1.02
CA LYS A 103 13.80 6.52 -0.89
C LYS A 103 14.58 7.19 -2.02
N ASP A 104 13.98 8.24 -2.56
CA ASP A 104 14.65 9.10 -3.55
C ASP A 104 15.82 9.86 -2.92
N THR A 105 16.77 10.29 -3.75
CA THR A 105 17.96 11.03 -3.30
C THR A 105 18.06 12.34 -4.07
N PRO A 106 17.28 13.36 -3.68
CA PRO A 106 17.29 14.67 -4.32
C PRO A 106 18.54 15.49 -3.95
N PRO A 107 18.80 16.62 -4.61
CA PRO A 107 19.93 17.50 -4.28
C PRO A 107 20.03 17.88 -2.81
N ALA A 108 18.90 18.06 -2.11
CA ALA A 108 18.86 18.39 -0.68
C ALA A 108 19.66 17.40 0.18
N SER A 109 19.56 16.11 -0.12
CA SER A 109 20.30 15.04 0.55
C SER A 109 21.81 15.20 0.35
N VAL A 110 22.26 15.50 -0.87
CA VAL A 110 23.70 15.68 -1.18
C VAL A 110 24.24 16.95 -0.56
N PHE A 111 23.46 18.05 -0.57
CA PHE A 111 23.83 19.28 0.16
C PHE A 111 24.03 19.01 1.65
N ALA A 112 23.17 18.19 2.27
CA ALA A 112 23.30 17.81 3.67
C ALA A 112 24.62 17.07 3.95
N VAL A 113 25.04 16.18 3.03
CA VAL A 113 26.33 15.46 3.15
C VAL A 113 27.52 16.43 3.10
N TYR A 114 27.58 17.37 2.13
CA TYR A 114 28.67 18.34 2.07
C TYR A 114 28.68 19.31 3.26
N LYS A 115 27.50 19.68 3.79
CA LYS A 115 27.39 20.44 5.04
C LYS A 115 27.92 19.65 6.24
N GLU A 116 27.65 18.34 6.30
CA GLU A 116 28.17 17.46 7.35
C GLU A 116 29.69 17.36 7.28
N LEU A 117 30.26 17.16 6.10
CA LEU A 117 31.72 17.13 5.87
C LEU A 117 32.44 18.44 6.26
N ALA A 118 31.73 19.56 6.25
CA ALA A 118 32.30 20.86 6.63
C ALA A 118 32.36 21.07 8.16
N LYS A 119 31.74 20.21 8.97
CA LYS A 119 31.74 20.35 10.43
C LYS A 119 33.05 19.91 11.04
N ALA A 120 33.48 20.57 12.12
CA ALA A 120 34.60 20.14 12.92
C ALA A 120 34.44 18.71 13.46
N ASN A 121 33.20 18.41 13.93
CA ASN A 121 32.80 17.11 14.48
C ASN A 121 31.59 16.56 13.71
N PRO A 122 31.77 15.99 12.49
CA PRO A 122 30.69 15.35 11.77
C PRO A 122 30.30 14.03 12.41
N LYS A 123 29.08 13.55 12.15
CA LYS A 123 28.65 12.21 12.52
C LYS A 123 29.52 11.16 11.83
N ALA A 124 30.06 10.20 12.58
CA ALA A 124 30.87 9.13 12.00
C ALA A 124 30.07 8.24 11.04
N HIS A 125 28.80 7.98 11.39
CA HIS A 125 27.83 7.32 10.53
C HIS A 125 26.53 8.12 10.48
N PHE A 126 25.89 8.15 9.33
CA PHE A 126 24.64 8.89 9.13
C PHE A 126 23.74 8.24 8.06
N THR A 127 22.49 8.69 8.00
CA THR A 127 21.50 8.32 6.98
C THR A 127 20.93 9.58 6.35
N ILE A 128 20.64 9.55 5.05
CA ILE A 128 19.93 10.59 4.30
C ILE A 128 18.65 10.05 3.69
N GLY A 129 17.66 10.91 3.43
CA GLY A 129 16.37 10.56 2.86
C GLY A 129 15.37 9.96 3.86
N ILE A 130 15.72 9.82 5.13
CA ILE A 130 14.89 9.26 6.20
C ILE A 130 14.92 10.18 7.42
N VAL A 131 13.77 10.37 8.07
CA VAL A 131 13.66 11.09 9.35
C VAL A 131 13.76 10.07 10.49
N ASP A 132 14.99 9.82 10.94
CA ASP A 132 15.28 8.91 12.04
C ASP A 132 15.34 9.67 13.38
N ASP A 133 14.23 9.74 14.04
CA ASP A 133 14.06 10.36 15.35
C ASP A 133 14.32 9.38 16.51
N VAL A 134 14.54 8.10 16.21
CA VAL A 134 14.86 7.05 17.19
C VAL A 134 16.37 6.99 17.45
N THR A 135 17.18 6.66 16.44
CA THR A 135 18.64 6.59 16.58
C THR A 135 19.33 7.92 16.34
N LYS A 136 18.62 8.90 15.77
CA LYS A 136 19.10 10.27 15.47
C LYS A 136 20.32 10.30 14.53
N LEU A 137 20.48 9.30 13.69
CA LEU A 137 21.57 9.23 12.71
C LEU A 137 21.30 10.03 11.43
N SER A 138 20.03 10.37 11.13
CA SER A 138 19.69 11.16 9.95
C SER A 138 20.36 12.53 9.93
N LEU A 139 20.81 12.95 8.76
CA LEU A 139 21.16 14.35 8.53
C LEU A 139 19.90 15.18 8.34
N ARG A 140 19.94 16.42 8.83
CA ARG A 140 18.85 17.36 8.56
C ARG A 140 18.97 17.87 7.13
N GLU A 141 18.02 17.52 6.30
CA GLU A 141 17.86 18.05 4.96
C GLU A 141 17.06 19.36 5.01
N THR A 142 17.47 20.33 4.22
CA THR A 142 16.78 21.62 4.07
C THR A 142 16.49 21.84 2.60
N ALA A 143 15.51 22.67 2.28
CA ALA A 143 15.21 23.02 0.89
C ALA A 143 16.49 23.39 0.15
N ALA A 144 16.74 22.73 -0.97
CA ALA A 144 17.88 22.99 -1.83
C ALA A 144 17.53 24.04 -2.90
N PRO A 145 18.51 24.80 -3.40
CA PRO A 145 18.32 25.57 -4.61
C PRO A 145 18.06 24.65 -5.81
N ASP A 146 17.43 25.18 -6.86
CA ASP A 146 17.27 24.46 -8.13
C ASP A 146 18.66 24.29 -8.76
N THR A 147 19.13 23.05 -8.84
CA THR A 147 20.43 22.68 -9.42
C THR A 147 20.32 22.23 -10.88
N SER A 148 19.10 22.10 -11.40
CA SER A 148 18.89 21.71 -12.79
C SER A 148 19.45 22.76 -13.77
N PRO A 149 19.88 22.37 -14.98
CA PRO A 149 20.38 23.30 -15.97
C PRO A 149 19.38 24.41 -16.27
N LYS A 150 19.84 25.67 -16.32
CA LYS A 150 18.97 26.83 -16.59
C LYS A 150 18.18 26.61 -17.88
N GLY A 151 16.86 26.81 -17.83
CA GLY A 151 15.93 26.61 -18.93
C GLY A 151 15.34 25.20 -19.00
N THR A 152 15.62 24.34 -18.02
CA THR A 152 14.92 23.07 -17.88
C THR A 152 13.48 23.31 -17.42
N VAL A 153 12.53 22.76 -18.14
CA VAL A 153 11.10 22.73 -17.78
C VAL A 153 10.79 21.39 -17.16
N SER A 154 10.10 21.39 -16.04
CA SER A 154 9.72 20.21 -15.27
C SER A 154 8.21 20.08 -15.21
N CYS A 155 7.67 18.90 -15.55
CA CYS A 155 6.23 18.63 -15.55
C CYS A 155 5.90 17.37 -14.79
N MET A 156 4.77 17.37 -14.05
CA MET A 156 4.26 16.22 -13.33
C MET A 156 2.83 15.92 -13.72
N PHE A 157 2.50 14.64 -13.85
CA PHE A 157 1.17 14.18 -14.20
C PHE A 157 0.73 13.08 -13.26
N TRP A 158 -0.30 13.37 -12.49
CA TRP A 158 -0.90 12.46 -11.53
C TRP A 158 -2.07 11.73 -12.19
N GLY A 159 -1.90 10.46 -12.46
CA GLY A 159 -2.86 9.60 -13.14
C GLY A 159 -3.20 8.36 -12.34
N LEU A 160 -4.13 7.59 -12.89
CA LEU A 160 -4.60 6.36 -12.31
C LEU A 160 -4.03 5.15 -13.06
N GLY A 161 -3.60 4.13 -12.36
CA GLY A 161 -3.12 2.90 -12.96
C GLY A 161 -4.14 2.30 -13.92
N GLY A 162 -3.77 2.23 -15.21
CA GLY A 162 -4.64 1.73 -16.28
C GLY A 162 -5.45 2.79 -17.04
N ASP A 163 -5.38 4.07 -16.67
CA ASP A 163 -6.10 5.17 -17.36
C ASP A 163 -5.44 5.63 -18.66
N GLY A 164 -4.20 5.20 -18.93
CA GLY A 164 -3.44 5.59 -20.12
C GLY A 164 -2.52 6.81 -19.96
N THR A 165 -2.50 7.46 -18.79
CA THR A 165 -1.66 8.65 -18.51
C THR A 165 -0.17 8.38 -18.77
N VAL A 166 0.37 7.26 -18.29
CA VAL A 166 1.78 6.89 -18.51
C VAL A 166 2.09 6.72 -20.00
N GLY A 167 1.19 6.07 -20.76
CA GLY A 167 1.33 5.90 -22.20
C GLY A 167 1.33 7.24 -22.95
N ALA A 168 0.41 8.14 -22.61
CA ALA A 168 0.36 9.50 -23.19
C ALA A 168 1.63 10.29 -22.89
N ASN A 169 2.16 10.22 -21.66
CA ASN A 169 3.39 10.93 -21.28
C ASN A 169 4.65 10.34 -21.92
N LYS A 170 4.73 9.02 -22.12
CA LYS A 170 5.77 8.39 -22.96
C LYS A 170 5.71 8.91 -24.41
N ASN A 171 4.52 9.06 -24.95
CA ASN A 171 4.34 9.64 -26.29
C ASN A 171 4.72 11.13 -26.30
N SER A 172 4.31 11.91 -25.29
CA SER A 172 4.66 13.33 -25.19
C SER A 172 6.17 13.57 -25.17
N ILE A 173 6.91 12.84 -24.32
CA ILE A 173 8.34 13.02 -24.21
C ILE A 173 9.08 12.57 -25.48
N LYS A 174 8.54 11.58 -26.19
CA LYS A 174 9.04 11.13 -27.49
C LYS A 174 8.81 12.20 -28.55
N ILE A 175 7.61 12.78 -28.64
CA ILE A 175 7.33 13.88 -29.57
C ILE A 175 8.29 15.05 -29.32
N ILE A 176 8.51 15.44 -28.07
CA ILE A 176 9.45 16.54 -27.74
C ILE A 176 10.88 16.18 -28.18
N GLY A 177 11.35 14.97 -27.90
CA GLY A 177 12.70 14.53 -28.23
C GLY A 177 12.95 14.36 -29.73
N ASP A 178 11.97 13.81 -30.46
CA ASP A 178 12.11 13.51 -31.90
C ASP A 178 11.96 14.77 -32.78
N HIS A 179 11.19 15.79 -32.32
CA HIS A 179 10.82 16.95 -33.12
C HIS A 179 11.36 18.29 -32.62
N THR A 180 12.22 18.27 -31.60
CA THR A 180 12.92 19.47 -31.11
C THR A 180 14.39 19.17 -30.86
N ASN A 181 15.21 20.20 -30.69
CA ASN A 181 16.63 20.05 -30.29
C ASN A 181 16.80 19.95 -28.77
N LYS A 182 15.73 19.64 -28.00
CA LYS A 182 15.78 19.58 -26.55
C LYS A 182 16.30 18.23 -26.08
N TYR A 183 17.06 18.25 -25.00
CA TYR A 183 17.31 17.07 -24.18
C TYR A 183 16.04 16.75 -23.40
N VAL A 184 15.72 15.48 -23.29
CA VAL A 184 14.49 14.99 -22.67
C VAL A 184 14.78 13.88 -21.66
N GLN A 185 13.99 13.84 -20.59
CA GLN A 185 14.05 12.80 -19.58
C GLN A 185 12.64 12.50 -19.07
N ALA A 186 12.37 11.24 -18.80
CA ALA A 186 11.11 10.82 -18.18
C ALA A 186 11.35 9.75 -17.12
N TYR A 187 10.71 9.90 -15.96
CA TYR A 187 10.57 8.89 -14.93
C TYR A 187 9.11 8.64 -14.64
N PHE A 188 8.78 7.40 -14.25
CA PHE A 188 7.42 7.00 -13.94
C PHE A 188 7.42 6.32 -12.57
N GLN A 189 6.67 6.88 -11.64
CA GLN A 189 6.45 6.36 -10.32
C GLN A 189 5.12 5.60 -10.28
N TYR A 190 5.11 4.46 -9.64
CA TYR A 190 3.94 3.59 -9.54
C TYR A 190 3.66 3.24 -8.09
N ASP A 191 2.37 3.18 -7.74
CA ASP A 191 1.90 2.55 -6.52
C ASP A 191 2.02 1.01 -6.62
N SER A 192 2.05 0.33 -5.50
CA SER A 192 2.01 -1.14 -5.41
C SER A 192 0.69 -1.73 -5.91
N LYS A 193 -0.40 -0.97 -5.91
CA LYS A 193 -1.72 -1.40 -6.38
C LYS A 193 -1.74 -1.53 -7.90
N LYS A 194 -2.21 -2.68 -8.42
CA LYS A 194 -2.16 -2.99 -9.87
C LYS A 194 -3.18 -2.21 -10.68
N THR A 195 -4.40 -2.06 -10.19
CA THR A 195 -5.43 -1.24 -10.84
C THR A 195 -5.87 -0.15 -9.87
N GLY A 196 -6.01 1.07 -10.39
CA GLY A 196 -6.42 2.19 -9.56
C GLY A 196 -5.36 2.65 -8.57
N GLY A 197 -4.11 2.18 -8.69
CA GLY A 197 -2.96 2.74 -8.00
C GLY A 197 -2.56 4.08 -8.59
N VAL A 198 -1.95 4.93 -7.78
CA VAL A 198 -1.45 6.23 -8.25
C VAL A 198 -0.28 6.03 -9.20
N THR A 199 -0.27 6.78 -10.29
CA THR A 199 0.90 6.90 -11.17
C THR A 199 1.32 8.36 -11.26
N ILE A 200 2.62 8.63 -11.13
CA ILE A 200 3.14 9.97 -11.29
C ILE A 200 4.20 9.94 -12.40
N SER A 201 3.93 10.68 -13.47
CA SER A 201 4.89 10.85 -14.57
C SER A 201 5.68 12.13 -14.35
N HIS A 202 7.00 12.04 -14.38
CA HIS A 202 7.94 13.14 -14.21
C HIS A 202 8.64 13.38 -15.54
N LEU A 203 8.38 14.50 -16.20
CA LEU A 203 9.00 14.87 -17.47
C LEU A 203 9.89 16.08 -17.28
N ARG A 204 11.14 16.01 -17.76
CA ARG A 204 12.04 17.15 -17.89
C ARG A 204 12.47 17.32 -19.35
N PHE A 205 12.52 18.54 -19.80
CA PHE A 205 13.08 18.88 -21.12
C PHE A 205 13.74 20.26 -21.09
N GLY A 206 14.79 20.45 -21.88
CA GLY A 206 15.55 21.70 -21.89
C GLY A 206 16.67 21.70 -22.95
N ASP A 207 17.35 22.83 -23.08
CA ASP A 207 18.38 23.03 -24.12
C ASP A 207 19.79 22.51 -23.71
N LYS A 208 19.91 21.95 -22.52
CA LYS A 208 21.15 21.39 -21.98
C LYS A 208 20.94 19.95 -21.50
N PRO A 209 22.02 19.12 -21.48
CA PRO A 209 21.93 17.76 -20.95
C PRO A 209 21.38 17.73 -19.52
N ILE A 210 20.46 16.82 -19.27
CA ILE A 210 19.77 16.64 -17.98
C ILE A 210 20.44 15.47 -17.26
N LYS A 211 20.96 15.72 -16.04
CA LYS A 211 21.62 14.71 -15.18
C LYS A 211 20.82 14.37 -13.93
N SER A 212 19.60 14.86 -13.80
CA SER A 212 18.77 14.78 -12.61
C SER A 212 18.09 13.40 -12.46
N PRO A 213 18.68 12.39 -11.76
CA PRO A 213 18.14 11.04 -11.65
C PRO A 213 17.12 10.90 -10.50
N TYR A 214 16.55 12.00 -10.03
CA TYR A 214 15.60 12.07 -8.93
C TYR A 214 14.24 12.56 -9.44
N TYR A 215 13.18 12.29 -8.66
CA TYR A 215 11.84 12.75 -8.96
C TYR A 215 11.73 14.29 -8.91
N ILE A 216 10.80 14.83 -9.68
CA ILE A 216 10.50 16.26 -9.66
C ILE A 216 9.73 16.54 -8.36
N ASN A 217 10.17 17.52 -7.59
CA ASN A 217 9.52 18.00 -6.38
C ASN A 217 9.05 19.46 -6.49
N LYS A 218 9.42 20.13 -7.59
CA LYS A 218 8.92 21.46 -7.98
C LYS A 218 8.81 21.53 -9.50
N ALA A 219 7.58 21.64 -10.01
CA ALA A 219 7.26 21.59 -11.43
C ALA A 219 6.71 22.90 -11.94
N ASP A 220 6.99 23.19 -13.21
CA ASP A 220 6.41 24.31 -13.93
C ASP A 220 4.95 24.04 -14.34
N PHE A 221 4.63 22.76 -14.53
CA PHE A 221 3.30 22.26 -14.87
C PHE A 221 2.97 20.99 -14.06
N VAL A 222 1.81 20.99 -13.38
CA VAL A 222 1.27 19.80 -12.70
C VAL A 222 -0.15 19.54 -13.20
N ALA A 223 -0.44 18.30 -13.58
CA ALA A 223 -1.78 17.87 -13.98
C ALA A 223 -2.32 16.79 -13.05
N CYS A 224 -3.55 16.99 -12.56
CA CYS A 224 -4.35 15.99 -11.88
C CYS A 224 -5.35 15.38 -12.86
N HIS A 225 -5.13 14.14 -13.27
CA HIS A 225 -5.99 13.45 -14.24
C HIS A 225 -7.20 12.77 -13.60
N ASN A 226 -7.16 12.50 -12.28
CA ASN A 226 -8.25 11.88 -11.55
C ASN A 226 -8.81 12.83 -10.47
N PRO A 227 -10.08 13.27 -10.55
CA PRO A 227 -10.67 14.21 -9.61
C PRO A 227 -10.73 13.67 -8.16
N SER A 228 -10.77 12.34 -7.95
CA SER A 228 -10.77 11.75 -6.61
C SER A 228 -9.53 12.13 -5.77
N TYR A 229 -8.40 12.45 -6.40
CA TYR A 229 -7.19 12.88 -5.72
C TYR A 229 -7.33 14.25 -5.06
N ILE A 230 -8.15 15.13 -5.66
CA ILE A 230 -8.48 16.44 -5.07
C ILE A 230 -9.36 16.24 -3.84
N ILE A 231 -10.40 15.40 -3.95
CA ILE A 231 -11.33 15.08 -2.84
C ILE A 231 -10.56 14.49 -1.64
N LYS A 232 -9.63 13.58 -1.92
CA LYS A 232 -8.80 12.93 -0.91
C LYS A 232 -7.68 13.81 -0.35
N GLY A 233 -7.44 14.99 -0.94
CA GLY A 233 -6.41 15.92 -0.48
C GLY A 233 -4.98 15.45 -0.71
N PHE A 234 -4.69 14.82 -1.85
CA PHE A 234 -3.33 14.42 -2.24
C PHE A 234 -2.40 15.64 -2.34
N LYS A 235 -1.15 15.47 -1.93
CA LYS A 235 -0.13 16.53 -1.82
C LYS A 235 0.53 16.86 -3.17
N MET A 236 -0.24 17.21 -4.21
CA MET A 236 0.27 17.51 -5.55
C MET A 236 0.36 19.01 -5.85
N VAL A 237 -0.44 19.83 -5.18
CA VAL A 237 -0.46 21.28 -5.40
C VAL A 237 0.82 21.94 -4.91
N ASP A 238 1.37 21.44 -3.80
CA ASP A 238 2.63 21.93 -3.22
C ASP A 238 3.83 21.74 -4.13
N ASP A 239 3.73 20.84 -5.12
CA ASP A 239 4.79 20.59 -6.10
C ASP A 239 4.81 21.61 -7.25
N VAL A 240 3.81 22.47 -7.37
CA VAL A 240 3.80 23.52 -8.40
C VAL A 240 4.72 24.67 -8.00
N LYS A 241 5.63 25.08 -8.90
CA LYS A 241 6.46 26.28 -8.70
C LYS A 241 5.59 27.54 -8.61
N PRO A 242 5.97 28.57 -7.85
CA PRO A 242 5.28 29.86 -7.89
C PRO A 242 5.09 30.38 -9.32
N GLY A 243 3.87 30.77 -9.67
CA GLY A 243 3.48 31.19 -11.02
C GLY A 243 3.29 30.04 -12.04
N GLY A 244 3.55 28.79 -11.63
CA GLY A 244 3.36 27.60 -12.45
C GLY A 244 1.89 27.29 -12.74
N VAL A 245 1.66 26.25 -13.55
CA VAL A 245 0.34 25.80 -13.99
C VAL A 245 -0.12 24.58 -13.21
N PHE A 246 -1.34 24.62 -12.70
CA PHE A 246 -2.04 23.46 -12.17
C PHE A 246 -3.32 23.19 -12.96
N MET A 247 -3.44 22.00 -13.56
CA MET A 247 -4.58 21.57 -14.36
C MET A 247 -5.30 20.41 -13.69
N ILE A 248 -6.62 20.49 -13.57
CA ILE A 248 -7.46 19.45 -12.98
C ILE A 248 -8.44 18.92 -14.02
N ASN A 249 -8.44 17.62 -14.26
CA ASN A 249 -9.48 16.95 -15.03
C ASN A 249 -10.67 16.65 -14.11
N CYS A 250 -11.76 17.39 -14.27
CA CYS A 250 -12.97 17.22 -13.49
C CYS A 250 -14.20 17.70 -14.26
N GLN A 251 -15.37 17.23 -13.81
CA GLN A 251 -16.68 17.61 -14.34
C GLN A 251 -17.29 18.80 -13.58
N TRP A 252 -16.61 19.29 -12.54
CA TRP A 252 -17.10 20.26 -11.58
C TRP A 252 -17.22 21.67 -12.14
N ASP A 253 -18.27 22.36 -11.72
CA ASP A 253 -18.34 23.81 -11.83
C ASP A 253 -17.43 24.48 -10.76
N PHE A 254 -17.47 25.82 -10.68
CA PHE A 254 -16.60 26.53 -9.75
C PHE A 254 -16.98 26.28 -8.28
N ASP A 255 -18.27 26.17 -7.96
CA ASP A 255 -18.73 25.98 -6.58
C ASP A 255 -18.37 24.58 -6.08
N GLU A 256 -18.53 23.57 -6.92
CA GLU A 256 -18.11 22.21 -6.66
C GLU A 256 -16.58 22.10 -6.51
N LEU A 257 -15.81 22.74 -7.41
CA LEU A 257 -14.36 22.80 -7.32
C LEU A 257 -13.92 23.46 -6.01
N ASN A 258 -14.55 24.57 -5.65
CA ASN A 258 -14.29 25.27 -4.40
C ASN A 258 -14.63 24.40 -3.18
N HIS A 259 -15.71 23.61 -3.25
CA HIS A 259 -16.07 22.68 -2.18
C HIS A 259 -15.03 21.56 -2.01
N HIS A 260 -14.56 20.98 -3.10
CA HIS A 260 -13.65 19.81 -3.05
C HIS A 260 -12.19 20.15 -2.78
N LEU A 261 -11.72 21.33 -3.15
CA LEU A 261 -10.34 21.76 -2.84
C LEU A 261 -10.16 21.99 -1.34
N LYS A 262 -9.16 21.34 -0.75
CA LYS A 262 -8.78 21.53 0.67
C LYS A 262 -8.19 22.93 0.90
N ALA A 263 -8.32 23.42 2.12
CA ALA A 263 -7.90 24.78 2.46
C ALA A 263 -6.38 25.00 2.28
N ASP A 264 -5.54 24.01 2.55
CA ASP A 264 -4.10 24.09 2.32
C ASP A 264 -3.77 24.26 0.84
N ALA A 265 -4.42 23.50 -0.05
CA ALA A 265 -4.28 23.63 -1.50
C ALA A 265 -4.74 25.03 -1.97
N LYS A 266 -5.90 25.52 -1.50
CA LYS A 266 -6.39 26.87 -1.82
C LYS A 266 -5.39 27.95 -1.42
N ARG A 267 -4.89 27.87 -0.16
CA ARG A 267 -3.88 28.83 0.34
C ARG A 267 -2.60 28.80 -0.50
N TYR A 268 -2.14 27.62 -0.89
CA TYR A 268 -0.95 27.49 -1.72
C TYR A 268 -1.17 28.11 -3.11
N ILE A 269 -2.28 27.79 -3.78
CA ILE A 269 -2.65 28.33 -5.10
C ILE A 269 -2.66 29.87 -5.06
N ALA A 270 -3.36 30.45 -4.08
CA ALA A 270 -3.51 31.90 -4.00
C ALA A 270 -2.19 32.61 -3.64
N LYS A 271 -1.44 32.10 -2.65
CA LYS A 271 -0.18 32.73 -2.19
C LYS A 271 0.96 32.64 -3.18
N ASN A 272 0.97 31.64 -4.05
CA ASN A 272 2.02 31.39 -5.04
C ASN A 272 1.62 31.80 -6.46
N ASN A 273 0.49 32.46 -6.65
CA ASN A 273 -0.03 32.90 -7.97
C ASN A 273 -0.10 31.74 -8.98
N ILE A 274 -0.55 30.57 -8.54
CA ILE A 274 -0.66 29.39 -9.41
C ILE A 274 -1.75 29.63 -10.46
N GLN A 275 -1.44 29.35 -11.71
CA GLN A 275 -2.39 29.42 -12.80
C GLN A 275 -3.25 28.15 -12.80
N LEU A 276 -4.48 28.27 -12.30
CA LEU A 276 -5.41 27.14 -12.15
C LEU A 276 -6.25 26.96 -13.42
N TYR A 277 -6.30 25.73 -13.93
CA TYR A 277 -7.14 25.33 -15.06
C TYR A 277 -7.96 24.09 -14.73
N THR A 278 -9.15 23.99 -15.32
CA THR A 278 -9.97 22.77 -15.33
C THR A 278 -10.23 22.32 -16.75
N ILE A 279 -10.46 21.03 -16.93
CA ILE A 279 -10.89 20.43 -18.19
C ILE A 279 -11.83 19.25 -17.88
N ASN A 280 -12.96 19.15 -18.59
CA ASN A 280 -13.85 17.99 -18.49
C ASN A 280 -13.55 17.00 -19.63
N ALA A 281 -12.40 16.35 -19.59
CA ALA A 281 -12.01 15.35 -20.57
C ALA A 281 -12.81 14.04 -20.45
N ILE A 282 -13.48 13.81 -19.31
CA ILE A 282 -14.29 12.61 -19.07
C ILE A 282 -15.51 12.61 -19.97
N ASP A 283 -16.34 13.65 -19.91
CA ASP A 283 -17.55 13.73 -20.71
C ASP A 283 -17.23 13.90 -22.21
N LEU A 284 -16.20 14.69 -22.53
CA LEU A 284 -15.72 14.83 -23.91
C LEU A 284 -15.33 13.47 -24.53
N ALA A 285 -14.63 12.61 -23.77
CA ALA A 285 -14.27 11.27 -24.25
C ALA A 285 -15.51 10.38 -24.47
N ILE A 286 -16.51 10.48 -23.61
CA ILE A 286 -17.78 9.75 -23.73
C ILE A 286 -18.55 10.24 -24.99
N GLU A 287 -18.68 11.55 -25.18
CA GLU A 287 -19.39 12.16 -26.28
C GLU A 287 -18.83 11.79 -27.67
N ILE A 288 -17.51 11.68 -27.78
CA ILE A 288 -16.85 11.29 -29.02
C ILE A 288 -16.73 9.78 -29.22
N GLY A 289 -17.25 8.96 -28.29
CA GLY A 289 -17.26 7.50 -28.39
C GLY A 289 -16.00 6.82 -27.87
N MET A 290 -15.08 7.54 -27.22
CA MET A 290 -13.86 6.96 -26.64
C MET A 290 -14.07 6.32 -25.24
N GLY A 291 -15.25 6.49 -24.65
CA GLY A 291 -15.59 5.97 -23.33
C GLY A 291 -14.66 6.50 -22.23
N LYS A 292 -13.94 5.62 -21.56
CA LYS A 292 -13.03 6.00 -20.46
C LYS A 292 -11.66 6.56 -20.91
N ARG A 293 -11.40 6.65 -22.23
CA ARG A 293 -10.08 6.99 -22.77
C ARG A 293 -9.93 8.48 -23.01
N ASN A 294 -9.69 9.24 -21.96
CA ASN A 294 -9.53 10.70 -22.00
C ASN A 294 -8.07 11.19 -22.07
N ASN A 295 -7.10 10.28 -22.02
CA ASN A 295 -5.67 10.60 -21.96
C ASN A 295 -5.17 11.39 -23.19
N THR A 296 -5.70 11.16 -24.39
CA THR A 296 -5.33 11.91 -25.60
C THR A 296 -5.79 13.37 -25.52
N ILE A 297 -6.98 13.61 -24.95
CA ILE A 297 -7.53 14.97 -24.72
C ILE A 297 -6.61 15.71 -23.74
N LEU A 298 -6.24 15.07 -22.61
CA LEU A 298 -5.39 15.65 -21.59
C LEU A 298 -3.96 15.90 -22.09
N GLN A 299 -3.42 15.03 -22.93
CA GLN A 299 -2.14 15.22 -23.58
C GLN A 299 -2.14 16.46 -24.50
N SER A 300 -3.20 16.69 -25.24
CA SER A 300 -3.34 17.87 -26.11
C SER A 300 -3.42 19.15 -25.28
N ALA A 301 -4.22 19.16 -24.21
CA ALA A 301 -4.27 20.28 -23.27
C ALA A 301 -2.90 20.62 -22.66
N PHE A 302 -2.10 19.59 -22.33
CA PHE A 302 -0.73 19.79 -21.87
C PHE A 302 0.13 20.54 -22.88
N PHE A 303 0.15 20.12 -24.16
CA PHE A 303 0.96 20.80 -25.18
C PHE A 303 0.55 22.25 -25.37
N SER A 304 -0.75 22.55 -25.35
CA SER A 304 -1.28 23.92 -25.48
C SER A 304 -0.91 24.81 -24.28
N LEU A 305 -0.98 24.27 -23.05
CA LEU A 305 -0.71 25.05 -21.83
C LEU A 305 0.79 25.16 -21.53
N ALA A 306 1.57 24.11 -21.73
CA ALA A 306 3.00 24.09 -21.41
C ALA A 306 3.88 24.78 -22.46
N LYS A 307 3.34 25.06 -23.66
CA LYS A 307 4.02 25.79 -24.75
C LYS A 307 5.42 25.30 -25.08
N VAL A 308 5.60 23.98 -25.11
CA VAL A 308 6.89 23.32 -25.34
C VAL A 308 7.43 23.60 -26.75
N MET A 309 6.53 23.68 -27.70
CA MET A 309 6.75 23.97 -29.13
C MET A 309 5.53 24.73 -29.67
N PRO A 310 5.56 25.24 -30.91
CA PRO A 310 4.37 25.84 -31.53
C PRO A 310 3.18 24.88 -31.51
N GLU A 311 2.02 25.36 -31.04
CA GLU A 311 0.83 24.55 -30.78
C GLU A 311 0.37 23.75 -32.01
N GLU A 312 0.30 24.39 -33.18
CA GLU A 312 -0.08 23.73 -34.43
C GLU A 312 0.83 22.54 -34.77
N GLN A 313 2.14 22.68 -34.53
CA GLN A 313 3.10 21.58 -34.74
C GLN A 313 2.88 20.45 -33.74
N ALA A 314 2.67 20.77 -32.48
CA ALA A 314 2.40 19.77 -31.46
C ALA A 314 1.14 18.95 -31.78
N ILE A 315 0.05 19.61 -32.17
CA ILE A 315 -1.20 18.99 -32.59
C ILE A 315 -0.96 18.07 -33.80
N GLN A 316 -0.22 18.55 -34.83
CA GLN A 316 0.08 17.72 -36.01
C GLN A 316 0.88 16.47 -35.65
N TYR A 317 1.96 16.60 -34.84
CA TYR A 317 2.75 15.44 -34.42
C TYR A 317 1.95 14.45 -33.55
N MET A 318 1.04 14.94 -32.72
CA MET A 318 0.11 14.08 -31.99
C MET A 318 -0.81 13.30 -32.94
N LYS A 319 -1.37 13.96 -33.97
CA LYS A 319 -2.22 13.32 -34.99
C LYS A 319 -1.45 12.27 -35.79
N ASP A 320 -0.21 12.56 -36.17
CA ASP A 320 0.65 11.62 -36.88
C ASP A 320 0.96 10.39 -36.00
N ALA A 321 1.29 10.59 -34.74
CA ALA A 321 1.53 9.50 -33.78
C ALA A 321 0.27 8.67 -33.54
N ALA A 322 -0.90 9.28 -33.44
CA ALA A 322 -2.18 8.59 -33.29
C ALA A 322 -2.50 7.75 -34.55
N THR A 323 -2.29 8.33 -35.74
CA THR A 323 -2.46 7.62 -37.02
C THR A 323 -1.55 6.39 -37.09
N HIS A 324 -0.26 6.56 -36.78
CA HIS A 324 0.69 5.45 -36.77
C HIS A 324 0.30 4.32 -35.78
N SER A 325 -0.20 4.70 -34.61
CA SER A 325 -0.55 3.74 -33.55
C SER A 325 -1.86 3.01 -33.79
N TYR A 326 -2.84 3.67 -34.41
CA TYR A 326 -4.22 3.17 -34.44
C TYR A 326 -4.73 2.80 -35.86
N LEU A 327 -4.01 3.11 -36.94
CA LEU A 327 -4.47 2.82 -38.31
C LEU A 327 -4.82 1.34 -38.53
N LYS A 328 -4.04 0.41 -37.90
CA LYS A 328 -4.32 -1.02 -37.96
C LYS A 328 -5.64 -1.44 -37.28
N LYS A 329 -6.21 -0.57 -36.42
CA LYS A 329 -7.48 -0.81 -35.73
C LYS A 329 -8.69 -0.23 -36.45
N GLY A 330 -8.47 0.51 -37.54
CA GLY A 330 -9.50 1.13 -38.36
C GLY A 330 -9.40 2.65 -38.39
N GLN A 331 -9.87 3.24 -39.52
CA GLN A 331 -9.84 4.69 -39.71
C GLN A 331 -10.71 5.42 -38.70
N ASP A 332 -11.88 4.87 -38.34
CA ASP A 332 -12.78 5.45 -37.35
C ASP A 332 -12.08 5.68 -35.98
N ILE A 333 -11.18 4.78 -35.60
CA ILE A 333 -10.39 4.94 -34.35
C ILE A 333 -9.37 6.09 -34.50
N VAL A 334 -8.75 6.22 -35.67
CA VAL A 334 -7.84 7.34 -35.96
C VAL A 334 -8.61 8.67 -35.89
N ASP A 335 -9.76 8.76 -36.53
CA ASP A 335 -10.58 9.97 -36.59
C ASP A 335 -11.08 10.38 -35.20
N MET A 336 -11.50 9.43 -34.39
CA MET A 336 -11.83 9.70 -32.96
C MET A 336 -10.65 10.27 -32.19
N ASN A 337 -9.43 9.73 -32.36
CA ASN A 337 -8.25 10.26 -31.69
C ASN A 337 -7.88 11.65 -32.21
N HIS A 338 -8.00 11.93 -33.53
CA HIS A 338 -7.78 13.27 -34.07
C HIS A 338 -8.77 14.26 -33.48
N LYS A 339 -10.06 13.91 -33.38
CA LYS A 339 -11.07 14.74 -32.74
C LYS A 339 -10.76 15.00 -31.25
N ALA A 340 -10.29 13.97 -30.53
CA ALA A 340 -9.87 14.13 -29.15
C ALA A 340 -8.70 15.10 -28.97
N ILE A 341 -7.72 15.08 -29.91
CA ILE A 341 -6.59 16.00 -29.92
C ILE A 341 -7.08 17.44 -30.15
N ASP A 342 -7.95 17.68 -31.15
CA ASP A 342 -8.48 19.00 -31.45
C ASP A 342 -9.29 19.57 -30.28
N LEU A 343 -10.13 18.75 -29.64
CA LEU A 343 -10.92 19.17 -28.48
C LEU A 343 -9.99 19.50 -27.26
N GLY A 344 -8.98 18.68 -27.00
CA GLY A 344 -8.08 18.90 -25.88
C GLY A 344 -7.30 20.21 -25.96
N ALA A 345 -6.97 20.65 -27.16
CA ALA A 345 -6.28 21.93 -27.40
C ALA A 345 -7.06 23.18 -26.95
N THR A 346 -8.40 23.09 -26.84
CA THR A 346 -9.26 24.25 -26.59
C THR A 346 -10.27 24.10 -25.46
N ALA A 347 -10.49 22.90 -24.96
CA ALA A 347 -11.56 22.61 -23.98
C ALA A 347 -11.23 22.98 -22.52
N TYR A 348 -10.00 23.32 -22.21
CA TYR A 348 -9.63 23.73 -20.85
C TYR A 348 -10.13 25.15 -20.54
N LYS A 349 -10.42 25.39 -19.26
CA LYS A 349 -10.91 26.68 -18.74
C LYS A 349 -9.96 27.20 -17.69
N LYS A 350 -9.58 28.46 -17.78
CA LYS A 350 -8.83 29.14 -16.71
C LYS A 350 -9.79 29.50 -15.58
N ILE A 351 -9.38 29.27 -14.35
CA ILE A 351 -10.14 29.62 -13.14
C ILE A 351 -9.53 30.88 -12.55
N ASP A 352 -10.37 31.88 -12.31
CA ASP A 352 -9.99 33.07 -11.56
C ASP A 352 -9.91 32.71 -10.08
N VAL A 353 -8.69 32.73 -9.52
CA VAL A 353 -8.43 32.32 -8.13
C VAL A 353 -8.94 33.42 -7.19
N PRO A 354 -9.90 33.13 -6.29
CA PRO A 354 -10.42 34.11 -5.34
C PRO A 354 -9.35 34.55 -4.34
N ALA A 355 -9.35 35.84 -4.00
CA ALA A 355 -8.39 36.43 -3.07
C ALA A 355 -8.53 35.86 -1.65
N ASP A 356 -9.72 35.46 -1.23
CA ASP A 356 -10.03 34.89 0.07
C ASP A 356 -9.45 33.49 0.26
N TRP A 357 -9.14 32.76 -0.83
CA TRP A 357 -8.44 31.49 -0.75
C TRP A 357 -7.09 31.59 -0.02
N ALA A 358 -6.44 32.73 -0.01
CA ALA A 358 -5.20 32.96 0.75
C ALA A 358 -5.35 32.70 2.25
N ASN A 359 -6.58 32.80 2.77
CA ASN A 359 -6.93 32.61 4.18
C ASN A 359 -7.94 31.47 4.40
N ALA A 360 -8.11 30.59 3.43
CA ALA A 360 -9.04 29.48 3.52
C ALA A 360 -8.77 28.61 4.76
N VAL A 361 -9.83 28.14 5.41
CA VAL A 361 -9.80 27.25 6.57
C VAL A 361 -10.69 26.05 6.25
N ASP A 362 -10.26 24.84 6.58
CA ASP A 362 -11.11 23.66 6.44
C ASP A 362 -12.22 23.72 7.49
N GLU A 363 -13.45 23.41 7.09
CA GLU A 363 -14.55 23.14 7.99
C GLU A 363 -14.35 21.74 8.57
N ASP A 364 -13.54 21.64 9.63
CA ASP A 364 -13.20 20.37 10.26
C ASP A 364 -14.43 19.69 10.86
N LYS A 365 -14.99 18.76 10.11
CA LYS A 365 -15.65 17.61 10.69
C LYS A 365 -14.64 16.45 10.64
N ALA A 366 -13.85 16.29 11.71
CA ALA A 366 -13.00 15.12 11.85
C ALA A 366 -13.87 13.88 11.67
N GLU A 367 -13.63 13.12 10.61
CA GLU A 367 -14.34 11.87 10.38
C GLU A 367 -14.02 10.90 11.52
N VAL A 368 -15.07 10.47 12.22
CA VAL A 368 -14.95 9.49 13.29
C VAL A 368 -14.92 8.10 12.66
N LEU A 369 -13.70 7.58 12.48
CA LEU A 369 -13.52 6.22 11.98
C LEU A 369 -14.04 5.22 13.01
N LYS A 370 -14.86 4.25 12.56
CA LYS A 370 -15.32 3.12 13.36
C LYS A 370 -14.32 1.97 13.24
N GLY A 371 -14.20 1.15 14.28
CA GLY A 371 -13.36 -0.06 14.28
C GLY A 371 -12.60 -0.26 15.58
N LYS A 372 -11.71 -1.26 15.59
CA LYS A 372 -10.82 -1.51 16.74
C LYS A 372 -9.91 -0.31 16.95
N PRO A 373 -9.68 0.16 18.21
CA PRO A 373 -8.85 1.34 18.48
C PRO A 373 -7.45 1.26 17.86
N GLU A 374 -6.81 0.09 17.91
CA GLU A 374 -5.47 -0.16 17.37
C GLU A 374 -5.45 -0.01 15.85
N LEU A 375 -6.44 -0.58 15.15
CA LEU A 375 -6.58 -0.46 13.70
C LEU A 375 -6.86 0.99 13.28
N VAL A 376 -7.78 1.68 13.97
CA VAL A 376 -8.09 3.09 13.71
C VAL A 376 -6.85 3.96 13.92
N LYS A 377 -6.04 3.67 14.95
CA LYS A 377 -4.78 4.35 15.19
C LYS A 377 -3.80 4.12 14.05
N GLN A 378 -3.59 2.88 13.62
CA GLN A 378 -2.75 2.53 12.46
C GLN A 378 -3.18 3.26 11.19
N VAL A 379 -4.49 3.30 10.93
CA VAL A 379 -5.05 4.00 9.76
C VAL A 379 -4.68 5.49 9.82
N LYS A 380 -4.95 6.18 10.93
CA LYS A 380 -4.69 7.61 11.05
C LYS A 380 -3.21 7.96 11.02
N ASP A 381 -2.38 7.18 11.71
CA ASP A 381 -0.96 7.51 11.91
C ASP A 381 -0.10 7.11 10.71
N ILE A 382 -0.48 6.07 9.94
CA ILE A 382 0.34 5.49 8.89
C ILE A 382 -0.40 5.42 7.55
N LEU A 383 -1.60 4.82 7.50
CA LEU A 383 -2.30 4.60 6.23
C LEU A 383 -2.73 5.91 5.56
N ASP A 384 -3.37 6.82 6.30
CA ASP A 384 -3.83 8.10 5.76
C ASP A 384 -2.70 8.96 5.15
N PRO A 385 -1.52 9.11 5.78
CA PRO A 385 -0.39 9.77 5.14
C PRO A 385 0.09 9.05 3.87
N ILE A 386 0.17 7.71 3.89
CA ILE A 386 0.58 6.91 2.73
C ILE A 386 -0.42 7.06 1.57
N ASP A 387 -1.71 6.96 1.84
CA ASP A 387 -2.77 7.09 0.83
C ASP A 387 -2.83 8.49 0.21
N ARG A 388 -2.42 9.52 0.94
CA ARG A 388 -2.28 10.89 0.41
C ARG A 388 -0.94 11.16 -0.26
N MET A 389 -0.10 10.13 -0.46
CA MET A 389 1.24 10.23 -1.05
C MET A 389 2.20 11.11 -0.23
N ASP A 390 1.98 11.20 1.09
CA ASP A 390 2.79 11.94 2.06
C ASP A 390 3.53 11.00 3.04
N GLY A 391 3.68 9.74 2.68
CA GLY A 391 4.36 8.73 3.51
C GLY A 391 5.82 9.07 3.83
N ASP A 392 6.48 9.89 2.99
CA ASP A 392 7.84 10.36 3.22
C ASP A 392 7.97 11.33 4.42
N SER A 393 6.87 11.92 4.88
CA SER A 393 6.83 12.75 6.08
C SER A 393 6.88 11.95 7.39
N LEU A 394 6.60 10.63 7.34
CA LEU A 394 6.56 9.77 8.50
C LEU A 394 7.96 9.54 9.09
N PRO A 395 8.16 9.80 10.40
CA PRO A 395 9.42 9.49 11.08
C PRO A 395 9.53 8.00 11.38
N VAL A 396 10.73 7.53 11.69
CA VAL A 396 10.98 6.11 12.05
C VAL A 396 10.15 5.70 13.28
N SER A 397 9.94 6.61 14.24
CA SER A 397 9.14 6.33 15.44
C SER A 397 7.68 5.96 15.14
N ALA A 398 7.11 6.38 14.00
CA ALA A 398 5.77 6.01 13.59
C ALA A 398 5.62 4.48 13.42
N PHE A 399 6.72 3.78 13.06
CA PHE A 399 6.75 2.35 12.81
C PHE A 399 7.20 1.52 14.03
N MET A 400 7.54 2.16 15.15
CA MET A 400 7.96 1.43 16.37
C MET A 400 6.92 0.45 16.92
N PRO A 401 5.59 0.70 16.83
CA PRO A 401 4.59 -0.29 17.22
C PRO A 401 4.62 -1.58 16.38
N HIS A 402 5.24 -1.54 15.19
CA HIS A 402 5.30 -2.63 14.21
C HIS A 402 6.72 -3.18 14.02
N VAL A 403 7.62 -2.99 15.00
CA VAL A 403 9.04 -3.38 14.92
C VAL A 403 9.23 -4.90 14.79
N ASP A 404 8.28 -5.67 15.26
CA ASP A 404 8.21 -7.13 15.15
C ASP A 404 7.55 -7.62 13.84
N GLY A 405 7.13 -6.70 12.96
CA GLY A 405 6.46 -7.00 11.69
C GLY A 405 4.96 -7.29 11.82
N GLN A 406 4.36 -7.15 13.00
CA GLN A 406 2.91 -7.33 13.18
C GLN A 406 2.14 -6.06 12.80
N TRP A 407 1.03 -6.25 12.08
CA TRP A 407 0.12 -5.21 11.61
C TRP A 407 -1.32 -5.62 11.90
N GLU A 408 -2.17 -4.62 12.17
CA GLU A 408 -3.60 -4.88 12.31
C GLU A 408 -4.22 -5.25 10.95
N LEU A 409 -5.08 -6.25 10.97
CA LEU A 409 -5.80 -6.73 9.78
C LEU A 409 -7.02 -5.84 9.47
N GLY A 410 -7.36 -5.72 8.17
CA GLY A 410 -8.56 -5.02 7.71
C GLY A 410 -8.36 -3.55 7.34
N ALA A 411 -7.12 -3.07 7.29
CA ALA A 411 -6.84 -1.67 6.95
C ALA A 411 -7.32 -1.27 5.54
N ALA A 412 -7.35 -2.18 4.57
CA ALA A 412 -7.82 -1.89 3.22
C ALA A 412 -9.29 -1.40 3.15
N ALA A 413 -10.10 -1.71 4.17
CA ALA A 413 -11.49 -1.24 4.25
C ALA A 413 -11.63 0.27 4.42
N TYR A 414 -10.56 0.95 4.88
CA TYR A 414 -10.55 2.40 5.12
C TYR A 414 -10.05 3.21 3.92
N GLU A 415 -9.45 2.56 2.91
CA GLU A 415 -8.93 3.28 1.75
C GLU A 415 -10.01 3.97 0.91
N LYS A 416 -11.16 3.33 0.70
CA LYS A 416 -12.31 3.88 -0.06
C LYS A 416 -11.85 4.64 -1.32
N ARG A 417 -11.10 3.95 -2.20
CA ARG A 417 -10.34 4.61 -3.30
C ARG A 417 -11.20 5.32 -4.33
N GLY A 418 -12.44 4.87 -4.56
CA GLY A 418 -13.38 5.51 -5.46
C GLY A 418 -12.93 5.57 -6.92
N VAL A 419 -12.14 4.59 -7.39
CA VAL A 419 -11.45 4.63 -8.70
C VAL A 419 -12.30 4.19 -9.89
N ALA A 420 -13.47 3.60 -9.64
CA ALA A 420 -14.34 3.12 -10.72
C ALA A 420 -15.13 4.29 -11.33
N VAL A 421 -15.08 4.46 -12.65
CA VAL A 421 -15.95 5.40 -13.37
C VAL A 421 -17.39 4.91 -13.38
N SER A 422 -17.58 3.59 -13.42
CA SER A 422 -18.91 2.95 -13.39
C SER A 422 -18.88 1.76 -12.45
N VAL A 423 -19.98 1.56 -11.74
CA VAL A 423 -20.19 0.48 -10.78
C VAL A 423 -21.46 -0.29 -11.12
N PRO A 424 -21.61 -1.56 -10.67
CA PRO A 424 -22.85 -2.29 -10.88
C PRO A 424 -23.98 -1.71 -10.04
N THR A 425 -25.16 -1.55 -10.64
CA THR A 425 -26.42 -1.37 -9.91
C THR A 425 -27.23 -2.66 -9.99
N TRP A 426 -28.00 -2.95 -8.93
CA TRP A 426 -28.78 -4.18 -8.78
C TRP A 426 -30.27 -3.98 -8.97
N ASP A 427 -30.84 -4.81 -9.88
CA ASP A 427 -32.29 -4.92 -10.11
C ASP A 427 -32.80 -6.14 -9.35
N GLU A 428 -33.44 -5.89 -8.21
CA GLU A 428 -33.97 -6.91 -7.29
C GLU A 428 -35.13 -7.71 -7.91
N THR A 429 -35.85 -7.13 -8.88
CA THR A 429 -37.01 -7.76 -9.52
C THR A 429 -36.58 -8.90 -10.46
N LYS A 430 -35.46 -8.74 -11.16
CA LYS A 430 -34.87 -9.75 -12.05
C LYS A 430 -34.04 -10.79 -11.32
N CYS A 431 -33.45 -10.42 -10.18
CA CYS A 431 -32.48 -11.25 -9.49
C CYS A 431 -33.07 -12.60 -9.02
N ILE A 432 -32.39 -13.70 -9.37
CA ILE A 432 -32.72 -15.06 -8.92
C ILE A 432 -32.00 -15.48 -7.65
N GLN A 433 -31.17 -14.60 -7.07
CA GLN A 433 -30.41 -14.83 -5.84
C GLN A 433 -29.47 -16.04 -5.90
N CYS A 434 -28.80 -16.25 -7.04
CA CYS A 434 -27.80 -17.31 -7.20
C CYS A 434 -26.44 -16.98 -6.56
N ASN A 435 -26.16 -15.72 -6.25
CA ASN A 435 -24.93 -15.18 -5.68
C ASN A 435 -23.67 -15.34 -6.56
N ASN A 436 -23.83 -15.68 -7.85
CA ASN A 436 -22.67 -15.80 -8.77
C ASN A 436 -21.87 -14.51 -8.89
N CYS A 437 -22.54 -13.35 -8.83
CA CYS A 437 -21.88 -12.05 -8.88
C CYS A 437 -20.93 -11.81 -7.68
N ALA A 438 -21.35 -12.23 -6.50
CA ALA A 438 -20.50 -12.18 -5.30
C ALA A 438 -19.38 -13.23 -5.38
N TYR A 439 -19.70 -14.44 -5.85
CA TYR A 439 -18.74 -15.53 -5.99
C TYR A 439 -17.55 -15.19 -6.87
N VAL A 440 -17.75 -14.45 -7.96
CA VAL A 440 -16.68 -14.07 -8.90
C VAL A 440 -16.04 -12.73 -8.59
N CYS A 441 -16.54 -11.96 -7.63
CA CYS A 441 -15.98 -10.63 -7.33
C CYS A 441 -14.60 -10.76 -6.68
N PRO A 442 -13.52 -10.28 -7.34
CA PRO A 442 -12.17 -10.42 -6.81
C PRO A 442 -11.88 -9.52 -5.60
N HIS A 443 -12.69 -8.47 -5.41
CA HIS A 443 -12.47 -7.46 -4.38
C HIS A 443 -13.50 -7.49 -3.24
N ALA A 444 -14.42 -8.47 -3.26
CA ALA A 444 -15.49 -8.63 -2.25
C ALA A 444 -16.39 -7.37 -2.09
N THR A 445 -16.59 -6.61 -3.15
CA THR A 445 -17.35 -5.35 -3.15
C THR A 445 -18.85 -5.53 -3.44
N ILE A 446 -19.27 -6.73 -3.82
CA ILE A 446 -20.67 -7.11 -4.00
C ILE A 446 -20.95 -8.35 -3.15
N ARG A 447 -21.86 -8.22 -2.19
CA ARG A 447 -22.13 -9.26 -1.18
C ARG A 447 -23.62 -9.44 -0.93
N PRO A 448 -24.11 -10.68 -0.87
CA PRO A 448 -25.47 -10.97 -0.40
C PRO A 448 -25.52 -10.97 1.13
N PHE A 449 -26.60 -10.45 1.66
CA PHE A 449 -26.89 -10.53 3.09
C PHE A 449 -28.28 -11.13 3.33
N ALA A 450 -28.38 -11.96 4.38
CA ALA A 450 -29.62 -12.44 4.92
C ALA A 450 -29.98 -11.64 6.19
N LEU A 451 -31.11 -10.96 6.18
CA LEU A 451 -31.52 -10.05 7.23
C LEU A 451 -32.71 -10.62 7.99
N THR A 452 -32.77 -10.46 9.30
CA THR A 452 -34.01 -10.60 10.07
C THR A 452 -35.00 -9.48 9.72
N GLU A 453 -36.25 -9.60 10.13
CA GLU A 453 -37.25 -8.53 9.93
C GLU A 453 -36.81 -7.22 10.63
N GLU A 454 -36.16 -7.31 11.78
CA GLU A 454 -35.62 -6.14 12.51
C GLU A 454 -34.46 -5.48 11.79
N GLU A 455 -33.45 -6.26 11.34
CA GLU A 455 -32.32 -5.76 10.55
C GLU A 455 -32.81 -5.13 9.23
N ALA A 456 -33.82 -5.71 8.59
CA ALA A 456 -34.42 -5.17 7.38
C ALA A 456 -35.14 -3.83 7.61
N LYS A 457 -35.83 -3.69 8.77
CA LYS A 457 -36.54 -2.46 9.13
C LYS A 457 -35.60 -1.30 9.45
N ASN A 458 -34.42 -1.60 10.00
CA ASN A 458 -33.44 -0.61 10.40
C ASN A 458 -32.45 -0.23 9.27
N ALA A 459 -32.54 -0.90 8.11
CA ALA A 459 -31.67 -0.65 6.98
C ALA A 459 -31.88 0.76 6.40
N PRO A 460 -30.81 1.37 5.82
CA PRO A 460 -30.89 2.66 5.14
C PRO A 460 -31.97 2.68 4.07
N ALA A 461 -32.56 3.86 3.81
CA ALA A 461 -33.66 4.02 2.85
C ALA A 461 -33.29 3.62 1.40
N ALA A 462 -32.00 3.65 1.05
CA ALA A 462 -31.49 3.22 -0.25
C ALA A 462 -31.40 1.68 -0.38
N ALA A 463 -31.60 0.92 0.70
CA ALA A 463 -31.51 -0.53 0.68
C ALA A 463 -32.69 -1.14 -0.10
N LYS A 464 -32.37 -1.97 -1.08
CA LYS A 464 -33.35 -2.78 -1.79
C LYS A 464 -33.46 -4.14 -1.09
N ILE A 465 -34.61 -4.45 -0.49
CA ILE A 465 -34.81 -5.64 0.34
C ILE A 465 -35.97 -6.46 -0.19
N VAL A 466 -35.73 -7.76 -0.38
CA VAL A 466 -36.73 -8.72 -0.89
C VAL A 466 -36.69 -10.01 -0.07
N ASP A 467 -37.69 -10.88 -0.24
CA ASP A 467 -37.69 -12.19 0.43
C ASP A 467 -36.63 -13.12 -0.16
N ILE A 468 -36.06 -14.01 0.64
CA ILE A 468 -35.20 -15.09 0.15
C ILE A 468 -36.04 -16.06 -0.69
N LYS A 469 -35.71 -16.22 -1.99
CA LYS A 469 -36.54 -16.99 -2.95
C LYS A 469 -36.49 -18.50 -2.75
N ALA A 470 -35.36 -19.07 -2.37
CA ALA A 470 -35.18 -20.52 -2.23
C ALA A 470 -34.00 -20.88 -1.30
N GLY A 471 -33.97 -22.12 -0.81
CA GLY A 471 -32.92 -22.66 0.06
C GLY A 471 -33.19 -22.43 1.54
N LYS A 472 -32.17 -22.65 2.38
CA LYS A 472 -32.22 -22.32 3.81
C LYS A 472 -32.48 -20.83 4.01
N GLY A 473 -33.26 -20.49 5.01
CA GLY A 473 -33.67 -19.10 5.28
C GLY A 473 -34.94 -18.65 4.52
N LYS A 474 -35.50 -19.45 3.59
CA LYS A 474 -36.74 -19.09 2.92
C LYS A 474 -37.90 -18.99 3.93
N GLY A 475 -38.59 -17.83 3.93
CA GLY A 475 -39.68 -17.54 4.87
C GLY A 475 -39.21 -17.12 6.26
N VAL A 476 -37.87 -17.06 6.51
CA VAL A 476 -37.28 -16.64 7.79
C VAL A 476 -36.51 -15.32 7.63
N TYR A 477 -35.82 -15.16 6.51
CA TYR A 477 -34.95 -14.00 6.26
C TYR A 477 -35.37 -13.21 5.03
N LYS A 478 -35.06 -11.92 5.07
CA LYS A 478 -35.02 -11.04 3.90
C LYS A 478 -33.64 -11.13 3.24
N TYR A 479 -33.57 -10.67 2.00
CA TYR A 479 -32.35 -10.68 1.17
C TYR A 479 -32.07 -9.30 0.62
N THR A 480 -30.80 -8.89 0.68
CA THR A 480 -30.27 -7.76 -0.06
C THR A 480 -28.94 -8.12 -0.73
N MET A 481 -28.65 -7.46 -1.86
CA MET A 481 -27.32 -7.49 -2.48
C MET A 481 -26.67 -6.12 -2.27
N ALA A 482 -25.79 -6.04 -1.29
CA ALA A 482 -25.08 -4.81 -0.98
C ALA A 482 -23.87 -4.66 -1.91
N ILE A 483 -23.65 -3.44 -2.40
CA ILE A 483 -22.54 -3.10 -3.31
C ILE A 483 -21.80 -1.89 -2.72
N SER A 484 -20.46 -2.01 -2.58
CA SER A 484 -19.62 -0.88 -2.21
C SER A 484 -19.15 -0.15 -3.47
N PRO A 485 -19.67 1.03 -3.79
CA PRO A 485 -19.23 1.79 -4.96
C PRO A 485 -17.81 2.35 -4.80
N LEU A 486 -17.38 2.70 -3.57
CA LEU A 486 -16.06 3.28 -3.32
C LEU A 486 -14.93 2.25 -3.37
N ASP A 487 -15.21 0.97 -3.11
CA ASP A 487 -14.23 -0.12 -3.16
C ASP A 487 -14.28 -0.88 -4.52
N CYS A 488 -15.31 -0.68 -5.31
CA CYS A 488 -15.48 -1.32 -6.61
C CYS A 488 -14.41 -0.84 -7.61
N MET A 489 -13.83 -1.79 -8.37
CA MET A 489 -12.83 -1.48 -9.40
C MET A 489 -13.43 -1.30 -10.80
N GLY A 490 -14.75 -1.39 -10.96
CA GLY A 490 -15.43 -1.22 -12.24
C GLY A 490 -15.07 -2.25 -13.30
N CYS A 491 -14.62 -3.44 -12.92
CA CYS A 491 -14.14 -4.48 -13.85
C CYS A 491 -15.24 -5.15 -14.68
N GLY A 492 -16.51 -5.14 -14.23
CA GLY A 492 -17.66 -5.69 -14.93
C GLY A 492 -17.77 -7.23 -14.90
N VAL A 493 -16.89 -7.97 -14.22
CA VAL A 493 -16.93 -9.45 -14.15
C VAL A 493 -18.29 -9.94 -13.63
N CYS A 494 -18.86 -9.29 -12.62
CA CYS A 494 -20.17 -9.62 -12.05
C CYS A 494 -21.32 -9.51 -13.09
N ILE A 495 -21.20 -8.58 -14.05
CA ILE A 495 -22.19 -8.40 -15.13
C ILE A 495 -22.19 -9.63 -16.05
N GLY A 496 -21.02 -10.06 -16.50
CA GLY A 496 -20.86 -11.21 -17.39
C GLY A 496 -21.33 -12.55 -16.76
N GLN A 497 -21.32 -12.63 -15.44
CA GLN A 497 -21.74 -13.82 -14.70
C GLN A 497 -23.21 -13.81 -14.26
N CYS A 498 -23.93 -12.73 -14.49
CA CYS A 498 -25.34 -12.66 -14.12
C CYS A 498 -26.23 -13.30 -15.19
N PRO A 499 -26.82 -14.49 -14.96
CA PRO A 499 -27.53 -15.23 -16.01
C PRO A 499 -28.86 -14.57 -16.43
N VAL A 500 -29.38 -13.64 -15.65
CA VAL A 500 -30.67 -12.98 -15.87
C VAL A 500 -30.55 -11.46 -16.11
N GLY A 501 -29.33 -10.94 -16.21
CA GLY A 501 -29.11 -9.50 -16.44
C GLY A 501 -29.66 -8.61 -15.31
N ALA A 502 -29.60 -9.07 -14.07
CA ALA A 502 -30.02 -8.29 -12.90
C ALA A 502 -28.99 -7.26 -12.43
N LEU A 503 -27.86 -7.13 -13.14
CA LEU A 503 -26.82 -6.17 -12.87
C LEU A 503 -26.49 -5.39 -14.16
N THR A 504 -26.34 -4.08 -14.04
CA THR A 504 -25.91 -3.19 -15.13
C THR A 504 -24.88 -2.20 -14.60
N MET A 505 -23.92 -1.79 -15.44
CA MET A 505 -22.95 -0.74 -15.06
C MET A 505 -23.59 0.63 -15.24
N VAL A 506 -23.48 1.47 -14.23
CA VAL A 506 -23.94 2.85 -14.21
C VAL A 506 -22.85 3.78 -13.66
N PRO A 507 -22.91 5.10 -13.93
CA PRO A 507 -21.95 6.04 -13.34
C PRO A 507 -21.90 5.92 -11.80
N GLN A 508 -20.71 5.94 -11.23
CA GLN A 508 -20.49 5.74 -9.78
C GLN A 508 -21.23 6.77 -8.93
N GLU A 509 -21.26 8.03 -9.37
CA GLU A 509 -21.87 9.15 -8.63
C GLU A 509 -23.34 8.90 -8.27
N GLY A 510 -24.09 8.26 -9.19
CA GLY A 510 -25.49 7.89 -8.96
C GLY A 510 -25.71 6.81 -7.88
N GLU A 511 -24.68 6.03 -7.58
CA GLU A 511 -24.74 4.88 -6.67
C GLU A 511 -24.06 5.13 -5.31
N LEU A 512 -23.51 6.30 -5.03
CA LEU A 512 -22.78 6.59 -3.78
C LEU A 512 -23.59 6.29 -2.51
N LYS A 513 -24.92 6.43 -2.58
CA LYS A 513 -25.82 6.07 -1.47
C LYS A 513 -25.81 4.58 -1.11
N GLN A 514 -25.38 3.70 -2.01
CA GLN A 514 -25.22 2.29 -1.74
C GLN A 514 -24.06 1.99 -0.78
N GLN A 515 -23.12 2.94 -0.61
CA GLN A 515 -22.09 2.78 0.41
C GLN A 515 -22.66 2.69 1.81
N GLU A 516 -23.64 3.52 2.15
CA GLU A 516 -24.33 3.47 3.45
C GLU A 516 -25.03 2.11 3.67
N VAL A 517 -25.59 1.53 2.61
CA VAL A 517 -26.22 0.20 2.68
C VAL A 517 -25.19 -0.89 2.90
N PHE A 518 -24.05 -0.80 2.21
CA PHE A 518 -22.98 -1.78 2.34
C PHE A 518 -22.36 -1.73 3.75
N ASP A 519 -22.08 -0.53 4.25
CA ASP A 519 -21.49 -0.32 5.57
C ASP A 519 -22.48 -0.78 6.68
N TYR A 520 -23.76 -0.46 6.56
CA TYR A 520 -24.80 -0.99 7.46
C TYR A 520 -24.80 -2.52 7.49
N CYS A 521 -24.76 -3.16 6.32
CA CYS A 521 -24.77 -4.62 6.26
C CYS A 521 -23.50 -5.24 6.89
N LEU A 522 -22.36 -4.57 6.81
CA LEU A 522 -21.14 -5.04 7.47
C LEU A 522 -21.19 -4.86 8.99
N ASP A 523 -21.66 -3.71 9.46
CA ASP A 523 -21.61 -3.34 10.86
C ASP A 523 -22.73 -3.99 11.67
N GLU A 524 -23.96 -3.93 11.17
CA GLU A 524 -25.17 -4.21 11.94
C GLU A 524 -25.79 -5.60 11.66
N VAL A 525 -25.61 -6.15 10.44
CA VAL A 525 -26.20 -7.46 10.11
C VAL A 525 -25.37 -8.60 10.67
N ALA A 526 -25.97 -9.41 11.53
CA ALA A 526 -25.30 -10.55 12.13
C ALA A 526 -25.15 -11.73 11.14
N PRO A 527 -24.06 -12.50 11.20
CA PRO A 527 -23.92 -13.76 10.45
C PRO A 527 -25.03 -14.74 10.80
N LYS A 528 -25.55 -15.47 9.81
CA LYS A 528 -26.59 -16.47 9.98
C LYS A 528 -25.99 -17.89 9.93
N ALA A 529 -25.89 -18.54 11.08
CA ALA A 529 -25.20 -19.84 11.23
C ALA A 529 -25.95 -21.00 10.51
N ASP A 530 -27.22 -20.85 10.18
CA ASP A 530 -28.01 -21.84 9.48
C ASP A 530 -27.89 -21.80 7.95
N MET A 531 -27.11 -20.84 7.39
CA MET A 531 -26.84 -20.83 5.96
C MET A 531 -25.84 -21.92 5.58
N GLN A 532 -26.14 -22.62 4.47
CA GLN A 532 -25.34 -23.74 4.00
C GLN A 532 -24.08 -23.25 3.29
N ASP A 533 -22.90 -23.46 3.88
CA ASP A 533 -21.59 -23.04 3.35
C ASP A 533 -21.03 -23.93 2.22
N THR A 534 -21.61 -25.12 2.04
CA THR A 534 -21.17 -26.14 1.05
C THR A 534 -21.72 -25.92 -0.37
N THR A 535 -22.43 -24.84 -0.61
CA THR A 535 -22.97 -24.49 -1.93
C THR A 535 -22.47 -23.13 -2.38
N VAL A 536 -22.41 -22.89 -3.71
CA VAL A 536 -22.02 -21.56 -4.25
C VAL A 536 -22.89 -20.45 -3.64
N LYS A 537 -24.21 -20.63 -3.64
CA LYS A 537 -25.13 -19.65 -3.08
C LYS A 537 -24.87 -19.41 -1.58
N GLY A 538 -24.75 -20.48 -0.81
CA GLY A 538 -24.67 -20.40 0.65
C GLY A 538 -23.31 -19.90 1.15
N SER A 539 -22.21 -20.30 0.50
CA SER A 539 -20.86 -19.86 0.85
C SER A 539 -20.70 -18.33 0.79
N GLN A 540 -21.47 -17.66 -0.07
CA GLN A 540 -21.37 -16.20 -0.24
C GLN A 540 -22.03 -15.40 0.88
N PHE A 541 -22.83 -16.01 1.76
CA PHE A 541 -23.29 -15.38 3.00
C PHE A 541 -22.22 -15.40 4.11
N MET A 542 -21.16 -16.19 3.93
CA MET A 542 -20.01 -16.17 4.83
C MET A 542 -19.18 -14.89 4.59
N GLN A 543 -18.66 -14.32 5.66
CA GLN A 543 -17.79 -13.14 5.55
C GLN A 543 -16.48 -13.49 4.82
N PRO A 544 -16.10 -12.81 3.73
CA PRO A 544 -14.76 -12.94 3.19
C PRO A 544 -13.76 -12.30 4.13
N MET A 545 -12.65 -12.99 4.40
CA MET A 545 -11.54 -12.46 5.21
C MET A 545 -10.36 -12.02 4.33
N LEU A 546 -10.64 -11.77 3.06
CA LEU A 546 -9.82 -11.05 2.09
C LEU A 546 -10.76 -10.12 1.32
N GLU A 547 -10.54 -8.81 1.43
CA GLU A 547 -11.40 -7.80 0.84
C GLU A 547 -10.62 -6.57 0.38
N PHE A 548 -11.14 -5.88 -0.63
CA PHE A 548 -10.63 -4.61 -1.13
C PHE A 548 -9.13 -4.61 -1.47
N SER A 549 -8.63 -5.74 -1.95
CA SER A 549 -7.21 -5.91 -2.26
C SER A 549 -6.75 -4.99 -3.40
N GLY A 550 -5.45 -4.67 -3.42
CA GLY A 550 -4.80 -3.92 -4.50
C GLY A 550 -4.56 -4.70 -5.80
N SER A 551 -5.25 -5.81 -6.02
CA SER A 551 -5.11 -6.65 -7.23
C SER A 551 -5.67 -6.00 -8.50
N CYS A 552 -5.40 -6.60 -9.66
CA CYS A 552 -5.93 -6.15 -10.93
C CYS A 552 -7.46 -6.17 -10.94
N ALA A 553 -8.08 -5.24 -11.68
CA ALA A 553 -9.51 -5.29 -11.96
C ALA A 553 -9.86 -6.59 -12.69
N GLY A 554 -10.76 -7.41 -12.10
CA GLY A 554 -11.13 -8.72 -12.66
C GLY A 554 -10.12 -9.85 -12.37
N CYS A 555 -9.24 -9.70 -11.39
CA CYS A 555 -8.25 -10.72 -11.00
C CYS A 555 -8.92 -12.03 -10.60
N ALA A 556 -8.58 -13.13 -11.24
CA ALA A 556 -9.09 -14.46 -10.89
C ALA A 556 -8.46 -14.99 -9.58
N GLU A 557 -7.18 -14.69 -9.35
CA GLU A 557 -6.43 -15.17 -8.19
C GLU A 557 -7.06 -14.73 -6.87
N THR A 558 -7.40 -13.45 -6.74
CA THR A 558 -8.05 -12.93 -5.53
C THR A 558 -9.47 -13.43 -5.34
N SER A 559 -10.16 -13.85 -6.41
CA SER A 559 -11.46 -14.53 -6.30
C SER A 559 -11.32 -15.87 -5.56
N TYR A 560 -10.28 -16.65 -5.87
CA TYR A 560 -10.01 -17.94 -5.21
C TYR A 560 -9.56 -17.72 -3.76
N ALA A 561 -8.59 -16.84 -3.54
CA ALA A 561 -8.09 -16.53 -2.21
C ALA A 561 -9.22 -16.04 -1.30
N ARG A 562 -10.09 -15.18 -1.79
CA ARG A 562 -11.29 -14.72 -1.07
C ARG A 562 -12.20 -15.87 -0.70
N LEU A 563 -12.55 -16.77 -1.62
CA LEU A 563 -13.40 -17.92 -1.35
C LEU A 563 -12.81 -18.84 -0.27
N VAL A 564 -11.50 -19.12 -0.38
CA VAL A 564 -10.79 -19.92 0.62
C VAL A 564 -10.86 -19.26 2.00
N THR A 565 -10.74 -17.93 2.09
CA THR A 565 -10.87 -17.22 3.37
C THR A 565 -12.30 -17.23 3.92
N GLN A 566 -13.34 -17.31 3.08
CA GLN A 566 -14.72 -17.47 3.53
C GLN A 566 -14.97 -18.83 4.22
N LEU A 567 -14.25 -19.86 3.79
CA LEU A 567 -14.44 -21.23 4.27
C LEU A 567 -13.48 -21.61 5.41
N PHE A 568 -12.30 -21.02 5.45
CA PHE A 568 -11.22 -21.43 6.35
C PHE A 568 -10.53 -20.29 7.07
N GLY A 569 -10.86 -19.01 6.76
CA GLY A 569 -10.11 -17.83 7.18
C GLY A 569 -9.95 -17.68 8.69
N ASP A 570 -10.93 -18.14 9.47
CA ASP A 570 -10.89 -18.13 10.93
C ASP A 570 -9.73 -18.95 11.54
N ARG A 571 -9.13 -19.85 10.76
CA ARG A 571 -8.09 -20.79 11.19
C ARG A 571 -7.02 -21.04 10.12
N MET A 572 -6.69 -20.04 9.30
CA MET A 572 -5.67 -20.15 8.25
C MET A 572 -4.34 -19.60 8.72
N TYR A 573 -3.26 -20.33 8.39
CA TYR A 573 -1.91 -19.79 8.28
C TYR A 573 -1.52 -19.76 6.80
N ILE A 574 -1.07 -18.60 6.32
CA ILE A 574 -0.70 -18.39 4.91
C ILE A 574 0.79 -18.11 4.85
N SER A 575 1.53 -19.01 4.23
CA SER A 575 2.90 -18.80 3.79
C SER A 575 2.89 -18.32 2.35
N ASN A 576 3.44 -17.16 2.07
CA ASN A 576 3.44 -16.53 0.78
C ASN A 576 4.86 -16.37 0.22
N ALA A 577 5.02 -16.42 -1.09
CA ALA A 577 6.26 -16.05 -1.76
C ALA A 577 6.08 -14.83 -2.64
N THR A 578 7.19 -14.20 -3.02
CA THR A 578 7.20 -13.02 -3.90
C THR A 578 6.48 -13.31 -5.22
N GLY A 579 5.50 -12.48 -5.55
CA GLY A 579 4.65 -12.60 -6.72
C GLY A 579 3.45 -11.66 -6.62
N CYS A 580 2.40 -11.90 -7.40
CA CYS A 580 1.16 -11.11 -7.33
C CYS A 580 0.52 -11.18 -5.94
N SER A 581 0.54 -12.35 -5.30
CA SER A 581 -0.04 -12.54 -3.96
C SER A 581 0.68 -11.74 -2.87
N SER A 582 1.98 -11.48 -3.01
CA SER A 582 2.70 -10.57 -2.12
C SER A 582 2.40 -9.10 -2.41
N ILE A 583 2.11 -8.75 -3.66
CA ILE A 583 1.79 -7.36 -4.05
C ILE A 583 0.40 -6.96 -3.57
N TRP A 584 -0.62 -7.80 -3.75
CA TRP A 584 -1.97 -7.47 -3.30
C TRP A 584 -2.23 -7.84 -1.82
N GLY A 585 -1.43 -8.71 -1.20
CA GLY A 585 -1.60 -9.19 0.17
C GLY A 585 -0.57 -8.69 1.17
N GLY A 586 0.60 -8.22 0.70
CA GLY A 586 1.78 -7.93 1.52
C GLY A 586 1.91 -6.55 2.15
N PRO A 587 1.30 -5.47 1.60
CA PRO A 587 1.45 -4.16 2.23
C PRO A 587 0.81 -4.14 3.63
N GLY A 588 1.62 -4.14 4.68
CA GLY A 588 1.15 -4.23 6.05
C GLY A 588 0.19 -3.11 6.44
N ALA A 589 0.52 -1.87 6.06
CA ALA A 589 -0.32 -0.70 6.35
C ALA A 589 -1.72 -0.77 5.71
N THR A 590 -1.86 -1.49 4.59
CA THR A 590 -3.10 -1.60 3.80
C THR A 590 -3.56 -3.05 3.66
N SER A 591 -3.40 -3.85 4.71
CA SER A 591 -3.71 -5.28 4.66
C SER A 591 -5.14 -5.55 4.19
N PRO A 592 -5.34 -6.33 3.11
CA PRO A 592 -6.66 -6.73 2.64
C PRO A 592 -7.21 -7.93 3.40
N TYR A 593 -6.38 -8.64 4.15
CA TYR A 593 -6.84 -9.67 5.07
C TYR A 593 -7.50 -9.02 6.29
N CYS A 594 -8.63 -9.54 6.71
CA CYS A 594 -9.41 -9.00 7.82
C CYS A 594 -9.86 -10.10 8.78
N THR A 595 -10.45 -9.69 9.91
CA THR A 595 -10.98 -10.60 10.92
C THR A 595 -12.51 -10.61 10.89
N ASP A 596 -13.10 -11.70 11.40
CA ASP A 596 -14.52 -11.73 11.72
C ASP A 596 -14.86 -10.85 12.94
N LYS A 597 -16.15 -10.76 13.27
CA LYS A 597 -16.63 -9.99 14.44
C LYS A 597 -16.11 -10.53 15.80
N ASN A 598 -15.55 -11.74 15.83
CA ASN A 598 -14.94 -12.34 17.02
C ASN A 598 -13.41 -12.11 17.08
N GLY A 599 -12.84 -11.46 16.08
CA GLY A 599 -11.42 -11.18 15.98
C GLY A 599 -10.59 -12.35 15.41
N HIS A 600 -11.21 -13.37 14.84
CA HIS A 600 -10.52 -14.46 14.17
C HIS A 600 -10.29 -14.11 12.69
N GLY A 601 -9.12 -14.43 12.18
CA GLY A 601 -8.75 -14.20 10.78
C GLY A 601 -7.49 -14.94 10.40
N PRO A 602 -7.09 -14.89 9.11
CA PRO A 602 -5.87 -15.54 8.65
C PRO A 602 -4.61 -14.85 9.21
N ALA A 603 -3.61 -15.66 9.57
CA ALA A 603 -2.25 -15.17 9.77
C ALA A 603 -1.49 -15.30 8.44
N TRP A 604 -0.82 -14.22 8.03
CA TRP A 604 -0.11 -14.17 6.75
C TRP A 604 1.34 -13.74 6.95
N CYS A 605 2.27 -14.43 6.29
CA CYS A 605 3.63 -13.95 6.21
C CYS A 605 4.26 -14.28 4.85
N ASN A 606 5.25 -13.48 4.42
CA ASN A 606 5.89 -13.59 3.12
C ASN A 606 7.36 -13.98 3.27
N SER A 607 7.79 -14.98 2.50
CA SER A 607 9.20 -15.22 2.29
C SER A 607 9.75 -14.26 1.23
N LEU A 608 10.95 -13.74 1.47
CA LEU A 608 11.67 -12.88 0.52
C LEU A 608 12.59 -13.66 -0.43
N PHE A 609 12.69 -14.98 -0.25
CA PHE A 609 13.69 -15.82 -0.93
C PHE A 609 13.08 -16.79 -1.94
N GLU A 610 11.79 -16.69 -2.23
CA GLU A 610 11.07 -17.63 -3.11
C GLU A 610 11.12 -19.11 -2.63
N ASP A 611 11.34 -19.31 -1.33
CA ASP A 611 11.45 -20.61 -0.63
C ASP A 611 10.12 -21.03 0.02
N ASN A 612 9.04 -20.74 -0.61
CA ASN A 612 7.68 -20.79 -0.06
C ASN A 612 7.25 -22.16 0.45
N ALA A 613 7.65 -23.23 -0.27
CA ALA A 613 7.36 -24.60 0.14
C ALA A 613 8.03 -24.94 1.47
N GLU A 614 9.32 -24.64 1.57
CA GLU A 614 10.15 -24.89 2.77
C GLU A 614 9.66 -24.02 3.94
N HIS A 615 9.37 -22.76 3.69
CA HIS A 615 8.80 -21.83 4.66
C HIS A 615 7.45 -22.33 5.19
N GLY A 616 6.52 -22.68 4.28
CA GLY A 616 5.21 -23.21 4.65
C GLY A 616 5.29 -24.54 5.37
N PHE A 617 6.18 -25.44 4.97
CA PHE A 617 6.41 -26.70 5.63
C PHE A 617 7.03 -26.52 7.01
N GLY A 618 7.98 -25.60 7.15
CA GLY A 618 8.57 -25.24 8.44
C GLY A 618 7.54 -24.68 9.42
N MET A 619 6.65 -23.80 8.95
CA MET A 619 5.52 -23.29 9.75
C MET A 619 4.59 -24.43 10.19
N PHE A 620 4.27 -25.36 9.29
CA PHE A 620 3.43 -26.51 9.61
C PHE A 620 4.05 -27.39 10.70
N ILE A 621 5.32 -27.78 10.53
CA ILE A 621 6.03 -28.63 11.51
C ILE A 621 6.11 -27.91 12.88
N GLY A 622 6.43 -26.60 12.88
CA GLY A 622 6.51 -25.83 14.12
C GLY A 622 5.18 -25.80 14.88
N GLN A 623 4.08 -25.60 14.15
CA GLN A 623 2.74 -25.62 14.75
C GLN A 623 2.33 -26.99 15.27
N GLU A 624 2.56 -28.05 14.51
CA GLU A 624 2.26 -29.43 14.94
C GLU A 624 3.06 -29.77 16.19
N LYS A 625 4.34 -29.40 16.27
CA LYS A 625 5.15 -29.63 17.47
C LYS A 625 4.61 -28.92 18.71
N ILE A 626 4.24 -27.64 18.57
CA ILE A 626 3.61 -26.88 19.67
C ILE A 626 2.29 -27.56 20.11
N ARG A 627 1.49 -28.03 19.15
CA ARG A 627 0.22 -28.70 19.44
C ARG A 627 0.42 -30.05 20.13
N GLU A 628 1.43 -30.83 19.73
CA GLU A 628 1.80 -32.07 20.40
C GLU A 628 2.21 -31.81 21.85
N ASP A 629 3.06 -30.80 22.11
CA ASP A 629 3.45 -30.39 23.45
C ASP A 629 2.24 -29.95 24.30
N LEU A 630 1.28 -29.27 23.70
CA LEU A 630 0.02 -28.90 24.36
C LEU A 630 -0.85 -30.14 24.68
N ALA A 631 -0.87 -31.13 23.77
CA ALA A 631 -1.60 -32.37 24.00
C ALA A 631 -0.98 -33.16 25.15
N ASP A 632 0.35 -33.20 25.26
CA ASP A 632 1.04 -33.85 26.40
C ASP A 632 0.73 -33.14 27.71
N LYS A 633 0.82 -31.80 27.75
CA LYS A 633 0.41 -31.00 28.93
C LYS A 633 -1.06 -31.20 29.30
N THR A 634 -1.93 -31.36 28.31
CA THR A 634 -3.36 -31.61 28.52
C THR A 634 -3.57 -33.01 29.13
N ARG A 635 -2.81 -34.04 28.72
CA ARG A 635 -2.84 -35.38 29.32
C ARG A 635 -2.36 -35.32 30.76
N GLU A 636 -1.26 -34.58 31.02
CA GLU A 636 -0.76 -34.36 32.39
C GLU A 636 -1.82 -33.66 33.25
N LEU A 637 -2.51 -32.64 32.73
CA LEU A 637 -3.60 -31.92 33.42
C LEU A 637 -4.77 -32.85 33.79
N ILE A 638 -5.16 -33.75 32.88
CA ILE A 638 -6.23 -34.74 33.14
C ILE A 638 -5.79 -35.71 34.27
N ALA A 639 -4.50 -36.06 34.35
CA ALA A 639 -3.96 -36.94 35.34
C ALA A 639 -3.85 -36.30 36.75
N VAL A 640 -3.92 -34.98 36.88
CA VAL A 640 -3.92 -34.29 38.16
C VAL A 640 -5.21 -34.66 38.94
N GLU A 641 -5.07 -35.25 40.10
CA GLU A 641 -6.18 -35.81 40.88
C GLU A 641 -7.25 -34.76 41.22
N TRP A 642 -6.82 -33.57 41.63
CA TRP A 642 -7.69 -32.49 42.09
C TRP A 642 -8.10 -31.49 40.97
N ALA A 643 -7.74 -31.73 39.71
CA ALA A 643 -8.24 -30.92 38.62
C ALA A 643 -9.76 -31.09 38.49
N ARG A 644 -10.47 -29.98 38.23
CA ARG A 644 -11.93 -29.95 38.19
C ARG A 644 -12.51 -30.93 37.15
N PRO A 645 -13.57 -31.69 37.46
CA PRO A 645 -14.15 -32.67 36.54
C PRO A 645 -14.55 -32.05 35.17
N GLU A 646 -15.14 -30.87 35.20
CA GLU A 646 -15.57 -30.15 33.96
C GLU A 646 -14.38 -29.78 33.07
N LEU A 647 -13.24 -29.43 33.70
CA LEU A 647 -11.99 -29.15 32.97
C LEU A 647 -11.44 -30.43 32.34
N LYS A 648 -11.44 -31.56 33.08
CA LYS A 648 -11.00 -32.85 32.55
C LYS A 648 -11.85 -33.34 31.40
N GLU A 649 -13.16 -33.17 31.46
CA GLU A 649 -14.10 -33.52 30.37
C GLU A 649 -13.84 -32.67 29.14
N ALA A 650 -13.70 -31.36 29.30
CA ALA A 650 -13.41 -30.43 28.18
C ALA A 650 -12.04 -30.73 27.56
N ALA A 651 -11.01 -31.02 28.37
CA ALA A 651 -9.68 -31.41 27.95
C ALA A 651 -9.69 -32.73 27.16
N GLN A 652 -10.42 -33.74 27.63
CA GLN A 652 -10.54 -35.03 26.96
C GLN A 652 -11.22 -34.85 25.59
N LYS A 653 -12.33 -34.11 25.54
CA LYS A 653 -13.02 -33.83 24.29
C LYS A 653 -12.12 -33.09 23.29
N TRP A 654 -11.27 -32.19 23.75
CA TRP A 654 -10.29 -31.52 22.90
C TRP A 654 -9.26 -32.51 22.34
N LEU A 655 -8.75 -33.43 23.15
CA LEU A 655 -7.83 -34.51 22.72
C LEU A 655 -8.51 -35.43 21.69
N ASP A 656 -9.77 -35.82 21.92
CA ASP A 656 -10.51 -36.71 21.02
C ASP A 656 -10.74 -36.10 19.63
N THR A 657 -10.76 -34.77 19.53
CA THR A 657 -10.95 -34.03 18.28
C THR A 657 -9.64 -33.46 17.73
N PHE A 658 -8.49 -33.81 18.28
CA PHE A 658 -7.18 -33.18 18.03
C PHE A 658 -6.83 -33.06 16.54
N THR A 659 -7.18 -34.04 15.71
CA THR A 659 -6.90 -34.08 14.28
C THR A 659 -8.04 -33.55 13.40
N ASP A 660 -9.24 -33.36 13.93
CA ASP A 660 -10.41 -32.87 13.20
C ASP A 660 -10.51 -31.35 13.27
N GLY A 661 -10.24 -30.66 12.15
CA GLY A 661 -10.16 -29.21 12.16
C GLY A 661 -11.42 -28.48 12.64
N LYS A 662 -12.61 -28.90 12.24
CA LYS A 662 -13.86 -28.24 12.62
C LYS A 662 -14.32 -28.61 14.03
N ALA A 663 -14.31 -29.91 14.35
CA ALA A 663 -14.68 -30.39 15.68
C ALA A 663 -13.68 -29.93 16.74
N ASN A 664 -12.38 -29.89 16.42
CA ASN A 664 -11.36 -29.36 17.30
C ASN A 664 -11.52 -27.86 17.59
N ALA A 665 -11.89 -27.05 16.59
CA ALA A 665 -12.13 -25.63 16.79
C ALA A 665 -13.28 -25.36 17.78
N GLU A 666 -14.37 -26.13 17.71
CA GLU A 666 -15.48 -26.04 18.66
C GLU A 666 -15.08 -26.57 20.04
N ALA A 667 -14.37 -27.70 20.11
CA ALA A 667 -13.85 -28.24 21.37
C ALA A 667 -12.86 -27.28 22.05
N THR A 668 -12.04 -26.57 21.26
CA THR A 668 -11.09 -25.57 21.77
C THR A 668 -11.82 -24.44 22.51
N LYS A 669 -12.92 -23.93 21.99
CA LYS A 669 -13.70 -22.85 22.64
C LYS A 669 -14.16 -23.29 24.04
N VAL A 670 -14.68 -24.51 24.16
CA VAL A 670 -15.13 -25.07 25.42
C VAL A 670 -13.94 -25.31 26.37
N TYR A 671 -12.84 -25.84 25.84
CA TYR A 671 -11.65 -26.14 26.63
C TYR A 671 -10.99 -24.86 27.16
N VAL A 672 -10.81 -23.82 26.33
CA VAL A 672 -10.28 -22.52 26.77
C VAL A 672 -11.15 -21.89 27.85
N ALA A 673 -12.48 -21.94 27.71
CA ALA A 673 -13.39 -21.44 28.72
C ALA A 673 -13.25 -22.20 30.05
N ALA A 674 -13.10 -23.53 30.00
CA ALA A 674 -12.88 -24.36 31.18
C ALA A 674 -11.51 -24.10 31.82
N LEU A 675 -10.44 -23.89 31.03
CA LEU A 675 -9.13 -23.47 31.50
C LEU A 675 -9.19 -22.15 32.26
N MET A 676 -9.82 -21.14 31.65
CA MET A 676 -9.97 -19.80 32.26
C MET A 676 -10.79 -19.84 33.54
N ALA A 677 -11.83 -20.68 33.61
CA ALA A 677 -12.64 -20.86 34.81
C ALA A 677 -11.94 -21.66 35.91
N SER A 678 -10.84 -22.36 35.61
CA SER A 678 -10.17 -23.27 36.51
C SER A 678 -8.89 -22.72 37.13
N ILE A 679 -8.31 -21.65 36.52
CA ILE A 679 -7.10 -21.03 37.04
C ILE A 679 -7.46 -20.05 38.17
N ALA A 680 -6.76 -20.16 39.32
CA ALA A 680 -6.91 -19.24 40.44
C ALA A 680 -5.82 -18.16 40.39
N THR A 681 -6.23 -16.90 40.41
CA THR A 681 -5.31 -15.77 40.54
C THR A 681 -4.75 -15.69 41.96
N VAL A 682 -3.60 -15.04 42.11
CA VAL A 682 -2.98 -14.80 43.44
C VAL A 682 -3.93 -13.99 44.35
N ASP A 683 -4.71 -13.06 43.77
CA ASP A 683 -5.67 -12.25 44.55
C ASP A 683 -6.88 -13.10 45.01
N GLU A 684 -7.38 -14.04 44.21
CA GLU A 684 -8.41 -15.00 44.60
C GLU A 684 -7.89 -15.95 45.65
N LEU A 685 -6.64 -16.39 45.54
CA LEU A 685 -5.99 -17.22 46.53
C LEU A 685 -5.83 -16.49 47.88
N ALA A 686 -5.49 -15.19 47.84
CA ALA A 686 -5.36 -14.36 49.04
C ALA A 686 -6.73 -14.14 49.77
N ALA A 687 -7.84 -14.24 49.05
CA ALA A 687 -9.18 -14.13 49.65
C ALA A 687 -9.55 -15.40 50.51
N VAL A 688 -8.80 -16.47 50.39
CA VAL A 688 -9.01 -17.70 51.15
C VAL A 688 -8.08 -17.69 52.38
N PRO A 689 -8.59 -17.58 53.62
CA PRO A 689 -7.75 -17.34 54.82
C PRO A 689 -6.58 -18.31 55.01
N GLN A 690 -6.78 -19.59 54.68
CA GLN A 690 -5.75 -20.62 54.82
C GLN A 690 -4.61 -20.54 53.78
N PHE A 691 -4.78 -19.78 52.73
CA PHE A 691 -3.79 -19.57 51.66
C PHE A 691 -3.26 -18.13 51.58
N ALA A 692 -3.69 -17.25 52.48
CA ALA A 692 -3.33 -15.82 52.44
C ALA A 692 -1.82 -15.57 52.56
N GLU A 693 -1.12 -16.33 53.39
CA GLU A 693 0.32 -16.22 53.58
C GLU A 693 1.07 -16.70 52.32
N HIS A 694 0.67 -17.82 51.75
CA HIS A 694 1.22 -18.33 50.50
C HIS A 694 0.96 -17.38 49.30
N ALA A 695 -0.23 -16.83 49.23
CA ALA A 695 -0.56 -15.80 48.20
C ALA A 695 0.32 -14.54 48.35
N ALA A 696 0.66 -14.11 49.58
CA ALA A 696 1.57 -13.00 49.81
C ALA A 696 3.00 -13.32 49.33
N GLU A 697 3.47 -14.53 49.52
CA GLU A 697 4.76 -14.98 49.00
C GLU A 697 4.82 -15.01 47.48
N LEU A 698 3.76 -15.52 46.81
CA LEU A 698 3.64 -15.52 45.34
C LEU A 698 3.61 -14.10 44.78
N LYS A 699 2.85 -13.19 45.42
CA LYS A 699 2.78 -11.79 45.04
C LYS A 699 4.13 -11.08 45.18
N ALA A 700 4.89 -11.39 46.22
CA ALA A 700 6.25 -10.87 46.43
C ALA A 700 7.25 -11.36 45.35
N LYS A 701 7.01 -12.55 44.77
CA LYS A 701 7.77 -13.09 43.63
C LYS A 701 7.28 -12.57 42.28
N GLY A 702 6.21 -11.77 42.21
CA GLY A 702 5.63 -11.26 40.98
C GLY A 702 4.77 -12.27 40.23
N GLU A 703 4.34 -13.36 40.86
CA GLU A 703 3.48 -14.36 40.26
C GLU A 703 2.04 -13.85 40.11
N LYS A 704 1.40 -14.24 39.04
CA LYS A 704 0.00 -13.83 38.73
C LYS A 704 -1.01 -14.88 39.19
N PHE A 705 -0.63 -16.13 39.23
CA PHE A 705 -1.49 -17.28 39.47
C PHE A 705 -1.00 -18.17 40.59
N CYS A 706 -1.88 -19.00 41.13
CA CYS A 706 -1.54 -20.08 42.06
C CYS A 706 -0.49 -21.01 41.44
N ASP A 707 0.48 -21.46 42.26
CA ASP A 707 1.59 -22.31 41.84
C ASP A 707 1.34 -23.82 42.01
N CYS A 708 0.10 -24.23 42.31
CA CYS A 708 -0.22 -25.65 42.33
C CYS A 708 -0.05 -26.30 40.93
N ALA A 709 0.15 -27.62 40.90
CA ALA A 709 0.44 -28.35 39.68
C ALA A 709 -0.65 -28.13 38.58
N ALA A 710 -1.92 -28.10 38.96
CA ALA A 710 -2.98 -27.84 38.01
C ALA A 710 -2.95 -26.41 37.46
N CYS A 711 -2.81 -25.39 38.31
CA CYS A 711 -2.76 -23.99 37.86
C CYS A 711 -1.52 -23.70 37.02
N LYS A 712 -0.36 -24.31 37.32
CA LYS A 712 0.83 -24.19 36.44
C LYS A 712 0.59 -24.75 35.06
N LEU A 713 0.05 -25.95 34.94
CA LEU A 713 -0.30 -26.54 33.63
C LEU A 713 -1.36 -25.71 32.88
N VAL A 714 -2.38 -25.24 33.62
CA VAL A 714 -3.41 -24.37 33.01
C VAL A 714 -2.81 -23.06 32.48
N ALA A 715 -1.90 -22.42 33.25
CA ALA A 715 -1.22 -21.19 32.82
C ALA A 715 -0.35 -21.43 31.58
N GLU A 716 0.45 -22.53 31.58
CA GLU A 716 1.30 -22.88 30.44
C GLU A 716 0.50 -23.23 29.18
N ILE A 717 -0.66 -23.85 29.30
CA ILE A 717 -1.55 -24.14 28.19
C ILE A 717 -2.23 -22.84 27.69
N LEU A 718 -2.67 -21.97 28.60
CA LEU A 718 -3.28 -20.69 28.26
C LEU A 718 -2.30 -19.72 27.60
N ASP A 719 -1.03 -19.76 27.95
CA ASP A 719 0.03 -18.97 27.31
C ASP A 719 0.16 -19.25 25.81
N LYS A 720 -0.21 -20.46 25.39
CA LYS A 720 -0.18 -20.91 23.99
C LYS A 720 -1.56 -21.26 23.45
N LYS A 721 -2.61 -20.65 23.99
CA LYS A 721 -4.02 -20.98 23.65
C LYS A 721 -4.37 -20.83 22.16
N GLU A 722 -3.69 -19.95 21.43
CA GLU A 722 -3.87 -19.74 20.01
C GLU A 722 -3.50 -20.97 19.16
N TYR A 723 -2.68 -21.87 19.67
CA TYR A 723 -2.29 -23.13 19.02
C TYR A 723 -3.21 -24.30 19.37
N LEU A 724 -4.16 -24.16 20.31
CA LEU A 724 -5.08 -25.22 20.65
C LEU A 724 -6.01 -25.60 19.49
N ALA A 725 -6.51 -24.63 18.74
CA ALA A 725 -7.29 -24.89 17.56
C ALA A 725 -6.41 -25.40 16.41
N LYS A 726 -6.82 -26.48 15.74
CA LYS A 726 -6.12 -26.96 14.56
C LYS A 726 -6.27 -25.94 13.42
N LYS A 727 -5.15 -25.41 12.97
CA LYS A 727 -5.07 -24.47 11.85
C LYS A 727 -4.83 -25.22 10.54
N SER A 728 -5.23 -24.61 9.44
CA SER A 728 -4.88 -25.07 8.10
C SER A 728 -3.68 -24.28 7.59
N GLN A 729 -2.69 -24.97 7.04
CA GLN A 729 -1.52 -24.35 6.41
C GLN A 729 -1.77 -24.20 4.91
N TRP A 730 -1.62 -22.99 4.40
CA TRP A 730 -1.79 -22.63 3.00
C TRP A 730 -0.50 -22.06 2.43
N ILE A 731 -0.19 -22.38 1.20
CA ILE A 731 0.98 -21.89 0.48
C ILE A 731 0.49 -21.11 -0.73
N PHE A 732 0.81 -19.82 -0.79
CA PHE A 732 0.49 -18.94 -1.91
C PHE A 732 1.76 -18.49 -2.60
N GLY A 733 1.80 -18.58 -3.93
CA GLY A 733 2.95 -18.16 -4.73
C GLY A 733 2.58 -18.03 -6.22
N GLY A 734 3.48 -17.41 -7.00
CA GLY A 734 3.33 -17.32 -8.44
C GLY A 734 3.56 -18.67 -9.14
N ASP A 735 3.05 -18.82 -10.36
CA ASP A 735 3.21 -20.03 -11.19
C ASP A 735 4.69 -20.34 -11.50
N GLY A 736 5.51 -19.32 -11.76
CA GLY A 736 6.96 -19.50 -11.99
C GLY A 736 7.66 -20.16 -10.82
N TRP A 737 7.31 -19.77 -9.59
CA TRP A 737 7.81 -20.38 -8.39
C TRP A 737 7.44 -21.88 -8.29
N ALA A 738 6.19 -22.23 -8.61
CA ALA A 738 5.73 -23.63 -8.57
C ALA A 738 6.47 -24.53 -9.55
N TYR A 739 6.86 -24.01 -10.69
CA TYR A 739 7.67 -24.73 -11.69
C TYR A 739 9.12 -24.90 -11.24
N ASP A 740 9.76 -23.84 -10.79
CA ASP A 740 11.18 -23.82 -10.45
C ASP A 740 11.50 -24.72 -9.24
N LEU A 741 10.61 -24.80 -8.26
CA LEU A 741 10.78 -25.63 -7.07
C LEU A 741 10.20 -27.05 -7.24
N SER A 742 9.73 -27.41 -8.43
CA SER A 742 9.11 -28.71 -8.67
C SER A 742 7.99 -29.07 -7.70
N LEU A 743 7.25 -28.05 -7.22
CA LEU A 743 6.18 -28.20 -6.24
C LEU A 743 5.10 -29.20 -6.71
N ILE A 744 4.94 -29.33 -8.03
CA ILE A 744 4.07 -30.32 -8.65
C ILE A 744 4.39 -31.74 -8.15
N HIS A 745 5.66 -32.04 -7.93
CA HIS A 745 6.11 -33.34 -7.42
C HIS A 745 5.91 -33.51 -5.90
N ILE A 746 5.90 -32.40 -5.18
CA ILE A 746 5.68 -32.38 -3.70
C ILE A 746 4.19 -32.43 -3.37
N SER A 747 3.34 -31.83 -4.19
CA SER A 747 1.90 -31.74 -3.92
C SER A 747 1.10 -33.00 -4.31
N GLU A 748 1.65 -33.88 -5.12
CA GLU A 748 0.96 -35.13 -5.50
C GLU A 748 0.58 -36.02 -4.31
N PRO A 749 1.43 -36.26 -3.30
CA PRO A 749 1.06 -37.05 -2.13
C PRO A 749 -0.08 -36.45 -1.30
N THR A 750 -0.29 -35.13 -1.36
CA THR A 750 -1.31 -34.45 -0.54
C THR A 750 -2.70 -34.46 -1.13
N ARG A 751 -2.87 -34.92 -2.36
CA ARG A 751 -4.18 -35.12 -3.02
C ARG A 751 -5.00 -36.24 -2.39
N HIS A 752 -4.41 -37.03 -1.54
CA HIS A 752 -5.04 -38.22 -0.92
C HIS A 752 -5.23 -38.11 0.59
N SER A 753 -4.97 -36.94 1.20
CA SER A 753 -5.15 -36.73 2.64
C SER A 753 -6.26 -35.74 2.99
#